data_f8834e5ec6eeb83c6ba568a105a7d232
#
_entry.id   f8834e5ec6eeb83c6ba568a105a7d232
#
_cell.length_a   1.000
_cell.length_b   1.000
_cell.length_c   1.000
_cell.angle_alpha   90.00
_cell.angle_beta   90.00
_cell.angle_gamma   90.00
#
_symmetry.space_group_name_H-M   'P 1'
#
loop_
_entity.id
_entity.type
_entity.pdbx_description
1 polymer ?
#
loop_
_entity_poly.entity_id
_entity_poly.type
_entity_poly.pdbx_seq_one_letter_code
_entity_poly.pdbx_strand_id
1 'polypeptide(L)'
;KMCCLEDDFRIFPAGDQTEIGGKGVTLSGGQKARISLARAVYSDAEIYLLDDPLSAVDAHVGRTIWNEVILGHLKQRGATVLIASHQTQYFKDADKVLQLVDGEIAHYGTVAEVLGKGAKIMGLDETSKQISQTDELVSKAQINEETQIKEKTKEVKGQLTSDEASQAGGVVTWKTYKTWMKAGSSTLAVLLLIFIILNEGSQQYQQIMVSHWASDKYGWTKQENNTNGFKIDVTKCSENAKLRQLSPILCQEDQKLRFLELMHIMKAGVDQKVTQNYIGQSIGQCVKFNGGEMDMDFGPTSNKYLILYIGLTLVLAVFVFAANLMMTTFALSASKTLHNTMLGSLLNTQMLFFETTPQGRILNRLSKDTDSIDSNLLRFSQSAISSMFMLIGMFISIAIVNWPCLIVIIPSVIIFFFVYNVFRKVFPQVKRIEAISRSPVYNVCNETMDCLITIRAFSEEQHLLNMFRETSNYSCSAFFMQQGVMRWMTFRLGILTTSFAILVTLLAIVVAPYSQEVANYTGIIISYGFSITNILNQFVMTMVQFEGEMSSVERVTEYCDLPAEGLMERPAHERLQNWPPQKCDINIQNLVFRYRPELEPALRSLTFTIKQGEHIGIVGRTGAGKTSITVALYRLAEPDKGSKILINNVNILDLPLHEARQAFTIIPQDPFLFSGTLRQSLCPFSQAESEGVETFGLQRLSDEEIWATLEQVQMKDFFMNQLGKLDCKIAMNGDNLSAGQKQLVCVARALLRRASCVILDEATAQVDRENDQLIQETIRTAFKNTTVLSIAHRLDTIIDFDKILVMDRGQIAEFGSPKQLIEQKGVFYELVMKTDDSERLISMAQ
;
A
#
# COMPACT_ATOMS: atom_id res chain seq x y z
N LYS A 1 -10.83 -36.12 5.83
CA LYS A 1 -12.17 -36.73 5.92
C LYS A 1 -12.76 -36.52 7.30
N MET A 2 -12.16 -37.05 8.37
CA MET A 2 -12.64 -36.95 9.76
C MET A 2 -12.87 -35.49 10.23
N CYS A 3 -12.09 -34.50 9.75
CA CYS A 3 -12.29 -33.10 10.05
C CYS A 3 -13.22 -32.37 9.07
N CYS A 4 -14.01 -33.08 8.28
CA CYS A 4 -15.00 -32.53 7.32
C CYS A 4 -14.43 -31.52 6.32
N LEU A 5 -13.20 -31.73 5.79
CA LEU A 5 -12.55 -30.84 4.81
C LEU A 5 -12.75 -31.25 3.35
N GLU A 6 -13.36 -32.44 3.07
CA GLU A 6 -13.51 -32.92 1.69
C GLU A 6 -14.34 -31.96 0.82
N ASP A 7 -15.43 -31.42 1.37
CA ASP A 7 -16.28 -30.49 0.66
C ASP A 7 -15.60 -29.14 0.45
N ASP A 8 -14.79 -28.70 1.41
CA ASP A 8 -13.99 -27.48 1.25
C ASP A 8 -12.99 -27.63 0.10
N PHE A 9 -12.28 -28.76 0.00
CA PHE A 9 -11.35 -29.02 -1.10
C PHE A 9 -12.01 -29.10 -2.47
N ARG A 10 -13.30 -29.50 -2.54
CA ARG A 10 -14.06 -29.47 -3.79
C ARG A 10 -14.41 -28.06 -4.25
N ILE A 11 -14.59 -27.13 -3.29
CA ILE A 11 -14.92 -25.72 -3.54
C ILE A 11 -13.68 -24.92 -3.87
N PHE A 12 -12.51 -25.30 -3.34
CA PHE A 12 -11.28 -24.57 -3.55
C PHE A 12 -10.79 -24.66 -5.01
N PRO A 13 -10.32 -23.55 -5.63
CA PRO A 13 -9.93 -23.48 -7.04
C PRO A 13 -8.88 -24.52 -7.46
N ALA A 14 -7.96 -24.89 -6.56
CA ALA A 14 -6.89 -25.85 -6.79
C ALA A 14 -6.92 -27.00 -5.76
N GLY A 15 -8.06 -27.26 -5.13
CA GLY A 15 -8.20 -28.30 -4.11
C GLY A 15 -7.23 -28.08 -2.94
N ASP A 16 -6.49 -29.13 -2.59
CA ASP A 16 -5.48 -29.13 -1.52
C ASP A 16 -4.23 -28.28 -1.83
N GLN A 17 -4.01 -27.87 -3.09
CA GLN A 17 -2.93 -27.02 -3.55
C GLN A 17 -3.32 -25.52 -3.57
N THR A 18 -4.47 -25.16 -3.05
CA THR A 18 -4.93 -23.76 -3.02
C THR A 18 -4.10 -22.97 -2.03
N GLU A 19 -3.53 -21.83 -2.48
CA GLU A 19 -2.86 -20.87 -1.60
C GLU A 19 -3.87 -20.16 -0.69
N ILE A 20 -3.68 -20.26 0.62
CA ILE A 20 -4.62 -19.72 1.62
C ILE A 20 -4.23 -18.33 2.17
N GLY A 21 -3.16 -17.74 1.68
CA GLY A 21 -2.69 -16.41 2.10
C GLY A 21 -2.28 -16.32 3.58
N GLY A 22 -1.66 -15.20 3.94
CA GLY A 22 -1.22 -14.95 5.31
C GLY A 22 -2.40 -14.98 6.30
N LYS A 23 -2.25 -15.66 7.44
CA LYS A 23 -3.31 -15.87 8.46
C LYS A 23 -4.60 -16.53 7.91
N GLY A 24 -4.55 -17.17 6.74
CA GLY A 24 -5.72 -17.79 6.11
C GLY A 24 -6.83 -16.78 5.78
N VAL A 25 -6.50 -15.58 5.33
CA VAL A 25 -7.48 -14.49 5.05
C VAL A 25 -8.58 -14.93 4.09
N THR A 26 -8.28 -15.86 3.19
CA THR A 26 -9.25 -16.41 2.21
C THR A 26 -10.16 -17.48 2.76
N LEU A 27 -9.95 -17.92 4.01
CA LEU A 27 -10.73 -18.98 4.65
C LEU A 27 -11.75 -18.40 5.63
N SER A 28 -12.94 -19.03 5.69
CA SER A 28 -13.90 -18.76 6.76
C SER A 28 -13.36 -19.20 8.14
N GLY A 29 -13.92 -18.66 9.22
CA GLY A 29 -13.54 -19.05 10.59
C GLY A 29 -13.65 -20.55 10.81
N GLY A 30 -14.72 -21.18 10.34
CA GLY A 30 -14.93 -22.63 10.44
C GLY A 30 -13.91 -23.44 9.63
N GLN A 31 -13.53 -22.99 8.44
CA GLN A 31 -12.49 -23.65 7.64
C GLN A 31 -11.13 -23.58 8.34
N LYS A 32 -10.78 -22.41 8.91
CA LYS A 32 -9.53 -22.26 9.70
C LYS A 32 -9.49 -23.21 10.89
N ALA A 33 -10.58 -23.30 11.65
CA ALA A 33 -10.69 -24.20 12.81
C ALA A 33 -10.52 -25.65 12.39
N ARG A 34 -11.20 -26.11 11.31
CA ARG A 34 -11.09 -27.48 10.78
C ARG A 34 -9.68 -27.82 10.30
N ILE A 35 -9.00 -26.91 9.58
CA ILE A 35 -7.62 -27.11 9.14
C ILE A 35 -6.66 -27.15 10.32
N SER A 36 -6.84 -26.29 11.34
CA SER A 36 -6.02 -26.32 12.55
C SER A 36 -6.18 -27.63 13.31
N LEU A 37 -7.40 -28.10 13.46
CA LEU A 37 -7.68 -29.41 14.08
C LEU A 37 -7.09 -30.58 13.26
N ALA A 38 -7.22 -30.55 11.94
CA ALA A 38 -6.64 -31.56 11.07
C ALA A 38 -5.12 -31.63 11.20
N ARG A 39 -4.45 -30.48 11.32
CA ARG A 39 -3.00 -30.41 11.59
C ARG A 39 -2.62 -31.01 12.94
N ALA A 40 -3.39 -30.71 13.99
CA ALA A 40 -3.18 -31.30 15.30
C ALA A 40 -3.35 -32.83 15.27
N VAL A 41 -4.39 -33.34 14.62
CA VAL A 41 -4.62 -34.80 14.46
C VAL A 41 -3.51 -35.46 13.65
N TYR A 42 -3.01 -34.80 12.61
CA TYR A 42 -1.91 -35.29 11.78
C TYR A 42 -0.57 -35.41 12.52
N SER A 43 -0.33 -34.58 13.55
CA SER A 43 0.93 -34.60 14.33
C SER A 43 1.17 -35.86 15.15
N ASP A 44 0.15 -36.72 15.30
CA ASP A 44 0.25 -38.02 15.94
C ASP A 44 0.74 -37.97 17.41
N ALA A 45 0.29 -36.94 18.16
CA ALA A 45 0.69 -36.71 19.54
C ALA A 45 0.01 -37.69 20.54
N GLU A 46 0.62 -37.88 21.73
CA GLU A 46 0.00 -38.61 22.84
C GLU A 46 -0.93 -37.74 23.68
N ILE A 47 -0.69 -36.40 23.69
CA ILE A 47 -1.50 -35.41 24.44
C ILE A 47 -1.93 -34.32 23.47
N TYR A 48 -3.22 -34.04 23.42
CA TYR A 48 -3.84 -32.99 22.62
C TYR A 48 -4.39 -31.90 23.53
N LEU A 49 -3.97 -30.67 23.31
CA LEU A 49 -4.50 -29.47 23.96
C LEU A 49 -5.30 -28.69 22.93
N LEU A 50 -6.62 -28.64 23.09
CA LEU A 50 -7.53 -28.04 22.13
C LEU A 50 -8.25 -26.87 22.82
N ASP A 51 -8.00 -25.66 22.29
CA ASP A 51 -8.64 -24.44 22.79
C ASP A 51 -9.79 -24.03 21.86
N ASP A 52 -11.01 -24.24 22.33
CA ASP A 52 -12.28 -23.96 21.67
C ASP A 52 -12.36 -24.37 20.17
N PRO A 53 -11.99 -25.61 19.83
CA PRO A 53 -11.81 -26.06 18.46
C PRO A 53 -13.10 -26.08 17.62
N LEU A 54 -14.26 -25.95 18.25
CA LEU A 54 -15.59 -26.05 17.63
C LEU A 54 -16.37 -24.72 17.62
N SER A 55 -15.80 -23.61 18.13
CA SER A 55 -16.52 -22.33 18.31
C SER A 55 -16.99 -21.71 16.99
N ALA A 56 -16.19 -21.85 15.94
CA ALA A 56 -16.47 -21.27 14.64
C ALA A 56 -17.12 -22.27 13.65
N VAL A 57 -17.53 -23.46 14.13
CA VAL A 57 -18.05 -24.53 13.31
C VAL A 57 -19.55 -24.68 13.56
N ASP A 58 -20.33 -24.94 12.51
CA ASP A 58 -21.77 -25.17 12.65
C ASP A 58 -22.07 -26.42 13.50
N ALA A 59 -23.25 -26.48 14.12
CA ALA A 59 -23.60 -27.53 15.07
C ALA A 59 -23.57 -28.96 14.47
N HIS A 60 -23.87 -29.11 13.17
CA HIS A 60 -23.87 -30.42 12.52
C HIS A 60 -22.42 -30.92 12.29
N VAL A 61 -21.57 -30.08 11.73
CA VAL A 61 -20.14 -30.37 11.50
C VAL A 61 -19.42 -30.55 12.83
N GLY A 62 -19.74 -29.72 13.84
CA GLY A 62 -19.17 -29.82 15.20
C GLY A 62 -19.48 -31.19 15.83
N ARG A 63 -20.72 -31.71 15.68
CA ARG A 63 -21.10 -33.02 16.19
C ARG A 63 -20.35 -34.14 15.44
N THR A 64 -20.19 -34.05 14.14
CA THR A 64 -19.43 -35.04 13.35
C THR A 64 -17.96 -35.05 13.77
N ILE A 65 -17.32 -33.88 13.93
CA ILE A 65 -15.94 -33.78 14.41
C ILE A 65 -15.80 -34.36 15.83
N TRP A 66 -16.74 -34.06 16.72
CA TRP A 66 -16.73 -34.59 18.09
C TRP A 66 -16.76 -36.12 18.09
N ASN A 67 -17.66 -36.73 17.30
CA ASN A 67 -17.82 -38.17 17.26
C ASN A 67 -16.69 -38.90 16.52
N GLU A 68 -16.26 -38.38 15.37
CA GLU A 68 -15.25 -39.06 14.55
C GLU A 68 -13.81 -38.75 14.98
N VAL A 69 -13.50 -37.51 15.37
CA VAL A 69 -12.15 -37.14 15.74
C VAL A 69 -11.92 -37.36 17.24
N ILE A 70 -12.72 -36.74 18.11
CA ILE A 70 -12.45 -36.74 19.54
C ILE A 70 -12.75 -38.09 20.17
N LEU A 71 -14.00 -38.57 20.06
CA LEU A 71 -14.42 -39.84 20.64
C LEU A 71 -13.95 -41.06 19.80
N GLY A 72 -13.94 -40.91 18.49
CA GLY A 72 -13.55 -41.96 17.55
C GLY A 72 -12.02 -42.11 17.52
N HIS A 73 -11.33 -41.29 16.76
CA HIS A 73 -9.92 -41.47 16.47
C HIS A 73 -9.00 -41.26 17.68
N LEU A 74 -9.11 -40.16 18.39
CA LEU A 74 -8.18 -39.81 19.47
C LEU A 74 -8.41 -40.67 20.73
N LYS A 75 -9.65 -40.82 21.16
CA LYS A 75 -9.98 -41.65 22.35
C LYS A 75 -9.73 -43.15 22.11
N GLN A 76 -10.09 -43.69 20.96
CA GLN A 76 -9.85 -45.10 20.63
C GLN A 76 -8.35 -45.44 20.55
N ARG A 77 -7.53 -44.48 20.16
CA ARG A 77 -6.09 -44.61 20.16
C ARG A 77 -5.44 -44.50 21.54
N GLY A 78 -6.21 -44.07 22.55
CA GLY A 78 -5.71 -43.91 23.91
C GLY A 78 -4.99 -42.59 24.14
N ALA A 79 -5.14 -41.61 23.28
CA ALA A 79 -4.58 -40.26 23.46
C ALA A 79 -5.28 -39.51 24.57
N THR A 80 -4.53 -38.72 25.33
CA THR A 80 -5.08 -37.82 26.33
C THR A 80 -5.53 -36.50 25.67
N VAL A 81 -6.82 -36.17 25.78
CA VAL A 81 -7.36 -34.95 25.17
C VAL A 81 -7.86 -34.00 26.23
N LEU A 82 -7.30 -32.77 26.27
CA LEU A 82 -7.74 -31.68 27.12
C LEU A 82 -8.38 -30.61 26.24
N ILE A 83 -9.66 -30.34 26.45
CA ILE A 83 -10.45 -29.39 25.66
C ILE A 83 -10.95 -28.27 26.56
N ALA A 84 -10.56 -27.03 26.26
CA ALA A 84 -11.23 -25.84 26.75
C ALA A 84 -12.37 -25.49 25.78
N SER A 85 -13.61 -25.37 26.24
CA SER A 85 -14.74 -24.98 25.41
C SER A 85 -15.87 -24.39 26.24
N HIS A 86 -16.63 -23.49 25.61
CA HIS A 86 -17.88 -22.95 26.18
C HIS A 86 -19.13 -23.75 25.74
N GLN A 87 -18.97 -24.73 24.86
CA GLN A 87 -20.06 -25.57 24.32
C GLN A 87 -20.35 -26.75 25.24
N THR A 88 -21.16 -26.51 26.27
CA THR A 88 -21.47 -27.46 27.36
C THR A 88 -22.15 -28.76 26.88
N GLN A 89 -22.78 -28.75 25.68
CA GLN A 89 -23.48 -29.91 25.10
C GLN A 89 -22.59 -31.15 24.88
N TYR A 90 -21.25 -30.94 24.71
CA TYR A 90 -20.30 -32.01 24.50
C TYR A 90 -19.72 -32.56 25.81
N PHE A 91 -19.87 -31.87 26.95
CA PHE A 91 -19.25 -32.27 28.24
C PHE A 91 -19.80 -33.56 28.80
N LYS A 92 -21.03 -33.95 28.43
CA LYS A 92 -21.64 -35.21 28.90
C LYS A 92 -20.88 -36.49 28.49
N ASP A 93 -20.10 -36.40 27.39
CA ASP A 93 -19.31 -37.51 26.87
C ASP A 93 -17.84 -37.45 27.35
N ALA A 94 -17.48 -36.43 28.17
CA ALA A 94 -16.17 -36.31 28.73
C ALA A 94 -15.98 -37.25 29.95
N ASP A 95 -14.76 -37.76 30.10
CA ASP A 95 -14.44 -38.64 31.24
C ASP A 95 -14.37 -37.81 32.54
N LYS A 96 -13.88 -36.58 32.50
CA LYS A 96 -13.81 -35.63 33.61
C LYS A 96 -14.04 -34.21 33.12
N VAL A 97 -14.61 -33.39 34.00
CA VAL A 97 -14.84 -31.96 33.78
C VAL A 97 -14.13 -31.16 34.85
N LEU A 98 -13.47 -30.10 34.40
CA LEU A 98 -12.81 -29.09 35.27
C LEU A 98 -13.51 -27.75 35.06
N GLN A 99 -14.05 -27.16 36.12
CA GLN A 99 -14.61 -25.81 36.11
C GLN A 99 -13.64 -24.84 36.76
N LEU A 100 -13.28 -23.77 36.04
CA LEU A 100 -12.45 -22.68 36.53
C LEU A 100 -13.35 -21.45 36.79
N VAL A 101 -13.17 -20.81 37.94
CA VAL A 101 -13.80 -19.54 38.29
C VAL A 101 -12.69 -18.62 38.83
N ASP A 102 -12.52 -17.44 38.27
CA ASP A 102 -11.51 -16.44 38.68
C ASP A 102 -10.07 -16.99 38.78
N GLY A 103 -9.73 -17.98 37.93
CA GLY A 103 -8.40 -18.61 37.89
C GLY A 103 -8.21 -19.75 38.92
N GLU A 104 -9.21 -20.08 39.72
CA GLU A 104 -9.18 -21.18 40.68
C GLU A 104 -10.08 -22.34 40.25
N ILE A 105 -9.72 -23.57 40.70
CA ILE A 105 -10.51 -24.77 40.41
C ILE A 105 -11.72 -24.79 41.34
N ALA A 106 -12.91 -24.47 40.80
CA ALA A 106 -14.14 -24.52 41.54
C ALA A 106 -14.66 -25.97 41.71
N HIS A 107 -14.67 -26.74 40.60
CA HIS A 107 -15.11 -28.12 40.61
C HIS A 107 -14.23 -28.99 39.69
N TYR A 108 -13.93 -30.19 40.11
CA TYR A 108 -13.22 -31.22 39.35
C TYR A 108 -13.77 -32.61 39.67
N GLY A 109 -14.05 -33.40 38.65
CA GLY A 109 -14.56 -34.78 38.81
C GLY A 109 -15.26 -35.27 37.54
N THR A 110 -15.95 -36.38 37.67
CA THR A 110 -16.87 -36.88 36.63
C THR A 110 -18.06 -35.94 36.45
N VAL A 111 -18.69 -35.95 35.29
CA VAL A 111 -19.87 -35.10 35.03
C VAL A 111 -20.94 -35.24 36.11
N ALA A 112 -21.21 -36.48 36.57
CA ALA A 112 -22.19 -36.79 37.63
C ALA A 112 -21.77 -36.20 39.00
N GLU A 113 -20.50 -36.26 39.35
CA GLU A 113 -19.97 -35.69 40.61
C GLU A 113 -20.00 -34.15 40.63
N VAL A 114 -19.70 -33.52 39.50
CA VAL A 114 -19.67 -32.06 39.34
C VAL A 114 -21.09 -31.49 39.39
N LEU A 115 -22.07 -32.12 38.73
CA LEU A 115 -23.48 -31.78 38.76
C LEU A 115 -24.09 -32.03 40.17
N GLY A 116 -23.72 -33.17 40.82
CA GLY A 116 -24.19 -33.50 42.19
C GLY A 116 -23.69 -32.52 43.26
N LYS A 117 -22.63 -31.77 43.05
CA LYS A 117 -22.08 -30.75 43.94
C LYS A 117 -22.70 -29.34 43.76
N GLY A 118 -23.76 -29.22 42.97
CA GLY A 118 -24.51 -27.97 42.77
C GLY A 118 -23.84 -26.98 41.80
N ALA A 119 -22.91 -27.44 40.98
CA ALA A 119 -22.38 -26.64 39.88
C ALA A 119 -23.49 -26.32 38.87
N LYS A 120 -23.91 -25.07 38.81
CA LYS A 120 -24.79 -24.60 37.71
C LYS A 120 -24.00 -24.57 36.41
N ILE A 121 -23.93 -25.69 35.70
CA ILE A 121 -23.44 -25.74 34.35
C ILE A 121 -24.64 -25.42 33.46
N MET A 122 -24.75 -24.17 32.98
CA MET A 122 -25.84 -23.74 32.11
C MET A 122 -25.98 -24.70 30.94
N GLY A 123 -27.15 -25.30 30.74
CA GLY A 123 -27.47 -26.13 29.57
C GLY A 123 -27.44 -27.65 29.74
N LEU A 124 -27.05 -28.21 30.90
CA LEU A 124 -27.11 -29.66 31.18
C LEU A 124 -28.41 -30.13 31.84
N ASP A 125 -29.17 -29.22 32.48
CA ASP A 125 -30.38 -29.60 33.21
C ASP A 125 -31.63 -29.80 32.33
N GLU A 126 -31.70 -29.31 31.10
CA GLU A 126 -32.92 -29.35 30.26
C GLU A 126 -32.94 -30.36 29.11
N THR A 127 -31.79 -30.90 28.70
CA THR A 127 -31.68 -31.67 27.43
C THR A 127 -31.87 -33.19 27.55
N SER A 128 -32.13 -33.73 28.76
CA SER A 128 -32.18 -35.21 28.93
C SER A 128 -33.49 -35.86 28.52
N LYS A 129 -34.52 -35.13 28.04
CA LYS A 129 -35.83 -35.71 27.64
C LYS A 129 -36.21 -35.71 26.17
N GLN A 130 -35.46 -35.03 25.27
CA GLN A 130 -35.96 -34.83 23.88
C GLN A 130 -35.15 -35.46 22.73
N ILE A 131 -34.02 -36.12 22.98
CA ILE A 131 -33.09 -36.53 21.88
C ILE A 131 -33.41 -37.90 21.24
N SER A 132 -34.39 -38.64 21.68
CA SER A 132 -34.63 -40.00 21.18
C SER A 132 -35.52 -40.13 19.92
N GLN A 133 -36.05 -39.07 19.35
CA GLN A 133 -37.01 -39.17 18.22
C GLN A 133 -36.66 -38.51 16.89
N THR A 134 -35.52 -37.82 16.77
CA THR A 134 -35.17 -37.03 15.55
C THR A 134 -34.16 -37.68 14.60
N ASP A 135 -33.48 -38.75 15.01
CA ASP A 135 -32.40 -39.35 14.22
C ASP A 135 -32.84 -40.23 13.01
N GLU A 136 -34.11 -40.57 12.92
CA GLU A 136 -34.62 -41.48 11.83
C GLU A 136 -35.08 -40.73 10.57
N LEU A 137 -35.29 -39.39 10.61
CA LEU A 137 -35.88 -38.66 9.48
C LEU A 137 -34.89 -37.98 8.56
N VAL A 138 -33.64 -37.80 8.97
CA VAL A 138 -32.62 -37.05 8.21
C VAL A 138 -31.91 -37.92 7.18
N SER A 139 -31.89 -39.25 7.34
CA SER A 139 -31.14 -40.16 6.47
C SER A 139 -31.76 -40.41 5.08
N LYS A 140 -33.00 -39.94 4.82
CA LYS A 140 -33.71 -40.21 3.52
C LYS A 140 -33.67 -39.04 2.51
N ALA A 141 -33.20 -37.85 2.86
CA ALA A 141 -33.18 -36.67 1.98
C ALA A 141 -31.91 -36.49 1.14
N GLN A 142 -30.84 -37.21 1.44
CA GLN A 142 -29.50 -36.96 0.84
C GLN A 142 -29.17 -37.73 -0.45
N ILE A 143 -30.07 -38.58 -1.02
CA ILE A 143 -29.69 -39.45 -2.15
C ILE A 143 -29.95 -38.82 -3.54
N ASN A 144 -30.63 -37.70 -3.69
CA ASN A 144 -31.08 -37.18 -4.99
C ASN A 144 -30.35 -35.98 -5.60
N GLU A 145 -29.26 -35.48 -5.02
CA GLU A 145 -28.53 -34.28 -5.58
C GLU A 145 -27.19 -34.59 -6.27
N GLU A 146 -26.78 -35.85 -6.42
CA GLU A 146 -25.43 -36.18 -6.95
C GLU A 146 -25.26 -36.16 -8.48
N THR A 147 -26.25 -35.80 -9.29
CA THR A 147 -26.20 -36.11 -10.74
C THR A 147 -26.08 -34.94 -11.72
N GLN A 148 -25.88 -33.69 -11.31
CA GLN A 148 -25.85 -32.57 -12.28
C GLN A 148 -24.70 -31.57 -12.20
N ILE A 149 -23.54 -31.89 -11.69
CA ILE A 149 -22.36 -31.02 -11.85
C ILE A 149 -21.18 -31.82 -12.42
N LYS A 150 -21.23 -32.15 -13.69
CA LYS A 150 -20.06 -32.48 -14.50
C LYS A 150 -20.13 -31.60 -15.76
N GLU A 151 -19.18 -30.72 -15.88
CA GLU A 151 -18.57 -30.09 -17.08
C GLU A 151 -18.35 -28.59 -16.91
N LYS A 152 -17.10 -28.27 -16.64
CA LYS A 152 -16.30 -27.14 -17.16
C LYS A 152 -15.20 -26.79 -16.17
N THR A 153 -14.23 -27.66 -16.02
CA THR A 153 -12.93 -27.34 -15.44
C THR A 153 -12.03 -26.79 -16.54
N LYS A 154 -11.99 -25.47 -16.71
CA LYS A 154 -10.80 -24.79 -17.19
C LYS A 154 -9.81 -24.73 -16.03
N GLU A 155 -8.58 -25.17 -16.25
CA GLU A 155 -7.47 -25.04 -15.32
C GLU A 155 -7.30 -23.58 -14.90
N VAL A 156 -7.83 -23.23 -13.75
CA VAL A 156 -7.54 -21.98 -13.06
C VAL A 156 -6.36 -22.28 -12.14
N LYS A 157 -5.19 -21.79 -12.49
CA LYS A 157 -4.03 -21.79 -11.59
C LYS A 157 -4.42 -21.03 -10.32
N GLY A 158 -4.47 -21.73 -9.19
CA GLY A 158 -4.86 -21.19 -7.88
C GLY A 158 -3.81 -20.28 -7.23
N GLN A 159 -3.22 -19.38 -8.00
CA GLN A 159 -2.27 -18.38 -7.51
C GLN A 159 -3.02 -17.08 -7.15
N LEU A 160 -3.06 -16.76 -5.85
CA LEU A 160 -3.60 -15.50 -5.31
C LEU A 160 -2.69 -14.29 -5.58
N THR A 161 -1.43 -14.53 -5.91
CA THR A 161 -0.44 -13.50 -6.22
C THR A 161 -0.23 -13.40 -7.73
N SER A 162 -1.26 -13.05 -8.47
CA SER A 162 -1.09 -12.62 -9.85
C SER A 162 -1.18 -11.09 -9.90
N ASP A 163 -0.40 -10.53 -10.80
CA ASP A 163 -0.56 -9.26 -11.52
C ASP A 163 0.18 -8.01 -11.09
N GLU A 164 0.75 -7.84 -9.91
CA GLU A 164 1.75 -6.75 -9.76
C GLU A 164 3.00 -7.00 -10.63
N ALA A 165 3.32 -8.25 -10.84
CA ALA A 165 4.45 -8.65 -11.66
C ALA A 165 4.19 -8.54 -13.16
N SER A 166 2.95 -8.67 -13.63
CA SER A 166 2.60 -8.60 -15.05
C SER A 166 2.37 -7.17 -15.53
N GLN A 167 1.85 -6.29 -14.70
CA GLN A 167 1.52 -4.90 -15.08
C GLN A 167 2.71 -3.94 -15.06
N ALA A 168 3.73 -4.18 -14.22
CA ALA A 168 4.92 -3.30 -14.09
C ALA A 168 6.02 -3.57 -15.14
N GLY A 169 5.75 -4.29 -16.22
CA GLY A 169 6.77 -4.78 -17.18
C GLY A 169 7.09 -3.87 -18.36
N GLY A 170 6.51 -2.69 -18.45
CA GLY A 170 6.72 -1.75 -19.56
C GLY A 170 7.76 -0.66 -19.26
N VAL A 171 8.46 -0.19 -20.30
CA VAL A 171 9.16 1.11 -20.23
C VAL A 171 8.11 2.19 -19.98
N VAL A 172 8.36 3.06 -18.99
CA VAL A 172 7.47 4.18 -18.63
C VAL A 172 7.08 4.95 -19.89
N THR A 173 5.77 5.15 -20.09
CA THR A 173 5.24 5.77 -21.29
C THR A 173 5.49 7.29 -21.30
N TRP A 174 5.63 7.90 -22.47
CA TRP A 174 5.74 9.35 -22.59
C TRP A 174 4.52 10.09 -21.98
N LYS A 175 3.37 9.43 -21.93
CA LYS A 175 2.16 9.95 -21.28
C LYS A 175 2.38 10.25 -19.79
N THR A 176 3.09 9.39 -19.07
CA THR A 176 3.42 9.56 -17.64
C THR A 176 4.28 10.80 -17.40
N TYR A 177 5.33 10.99 -18.22
CA TYR A 177 6.15 12.21 -18.15
C TYR A 177 5.33 13.48 -18.39
N LYS A 178 4.46 13.45 -19.40
CA LYS A 178 3.57 14.58 -19.70
C LYS A 178 2.60 14.88 -18.56
N THR A 179 2.07 13.85 -17.90
CA THR A 179 1.18 14.00 -16.72
C THR A 179 1.94 14.65 -15.57
N TRP A 180 3.15 14.19 -15.26
CA TRP A 180 3.99 14.78 -14.23
C TRP A 180 4.35 16.24 -14.52
N MET A 181 4.73 16.55 -15.76
CA MET A 181 5.03 17.93 -16.20
C MET A 181 3.81 18.86 -16.09
N LYS A 182 2.61 18.36 -16.41
CA LYS A 182 1.37 19.14 -16.26
C LYS A 182 1.02 19.38 -14.80
N ALA A 183 1.20 18.37 -13.94
CA ALA A 183 0.91 18.45 -12.51
C ALA A 183 1.81 19.51 -11.82
N GLY A 184 3.08 19.64 -12.27
CA GLY A 184 4.05 20.61 -11.74
C GLY A 184 3.96 22.03 -12.32
N SER A 185 2.96 22.32 -13.16
CA SER A 185 2.81 23.56 -13.95
C SER A 185 3.79 23.66 -15.13
N SER A 186 3.24 23.70 -16.34
CA SER A 186 4.04 23.79 -17.58
C SER A 186 4.88 25.07 -17.66
N THR A 187 4.44 26.17 -17.06
CA THR A 187 5.19 27.44 -17.02
C THR A 187 6.44 27.33 -16.17
N LEU A 188 6.34 26.69 -14.98
CA LEU A 188 7.51 26.43 -14.14
C LEU A 188 8.51 25.48 -14.82
N ALA A 189 8.04 24.48 -15.56
CA ALA A 189 8.92 23.58 -16.31
C ALA A 189 9.72 24.30 -17.39
N VAL A 190 9.11 25.25 -18.11
CA VAL A 190 9.81 26.06 -19.13
C VAL A 190 10.83 26.99 -18.47
N LEU A 191 10.46 27.69 -17.39
CA LEU A 191 11.37 28.55 -16.64
C LEU A 191 12.57 27.77 -16.09
N LEU A 192 12.31 26.59 -15.52
CA LEU A 192 13.36 25.68 -15.03
C LEU A 192 14.34 25.32 -16.13
N LEU A 193 13.86 24.94 -17.32
CA LEU A 193 14.71 24.63 -18.47
C LEU A 193 15.59 25.81 -18.87
N ILE A 194 15.03 27.03 -18.92
CA ILE A 194 15.78 28.25 -19.21
C ILE A 194 16.89 28.46 -18.17
N PHE A 195 16.58 28.35 -16.88
CA PHE A 195 17.59 28.55 -15.82
C PHE A 195 18.70 27.48 -15.85
N ILE A 196 18.37 26.22 -16.19
CA ILE A 196 19.37 25.18 -16.34
C ILE A 196 20.28 25.47 -17.52
N ILE A 197 19.73 25.88 -18.68
CA ILE A 197 20.54 26.25 -19.86
C ILE A 197 21.43 27.44 -19.55
N LEU A 198 20.92 28.47 -18.88
CA LEU A 198 21.72 29.63 -18.47
C LEU A 198 22.83 29.26 -17.48
N ASN A 199 22.53 28.40 -16.53
CA ASN A 199 23.52 27.88 -15.58
C ASN A 199 24.66 27.17 -16.28
N GLU A 200 24.33 26.14 -17.10
CA GLU A 200 25.35 25.35 -17.83
C GLU A 200 26.12 26.20 -18.86
N GLY A 201 25.42 27.08 -19.59
CA GLY A 201 26.06 28.02 -20.50
C GLY A 201 27.04 28.98 -19.83
N SER A 202 26.66 29.49 -18.67
CA SER A 202 27.53 30.37 -17.85
C SER A 202 28.76 29.63 -17.32
N GLN A 203 28.59 28.35 -16.91
CA GLN A 203 29.68 27.50 -16.42
C GLN A 203 30.70 27.20 -17.55
N GLN A 204 30.21 26.85 -18.74
CA GLN A 204 31.06 26.62 -19.91
C GLN A 204 31.80 27.88 -20.34
N TYR A 205 31.10 29.00 -20.35
CA TYR A 205 31.71 30.30 -20.66
C TYR A 205 32.80 30.68 -19.67
N GLN A 206 32.58 30.44 -18.37
CA GLN A 206 33.58 30.67 -17.32
C GLN A 206 34.86 29.89 -17.56
N GLN A 207 34.75 28.61 -17.96
CA GLN A 207 35.92 27.77 -18.23
C GLN A 207 36.70 28.24 -19.46
N ILE A 208 36.01 28.61 -20.55
CA ILE A 208 36.59 29.17 -21.73
C ILE A 208 37.31 30.52 -21.41
N MET A 209 36.70 31.34 -20.60
CA MET A 209 37.28 32.62 -20.21
C MET A 209 38.54 32.42 -19.36
N VAL A 210 38.59 31.44 -18.46
CA VAL A 210 39.83 31.13 -17.69
C VAL A 210 40.96 30.70 -18.63
N SER A 211 40.64 29.93 -19.67
CA SER A 211 41.66 29.54 -20.67
C SER A 211 42.13 30.74 -21.50
N HIS A 212 41.26 31.66 -21.88
CA HIS A 212 41.63 32.90 -22.53
C HIS A 212 42.56 33.74 -21.65
N TRP A 213 42.22 33.88 -20.38
CA TRP A 213 43.03 34.59 -19.40
C TRP A 213 44.43 33.95 -19.26
N ALA A 214 44.47 32.62 -19.21
CA ALA A 214 45.74 31.90 -19.16
C ALA A 214 46.57 32.09 -20.44
N SER A 215 45.93 32.09 -21.62
CA SER A 215 46.61 32.27 -22.89
C SER A 215 47.09 33.69 -23.10
N ASP A 216 46.38 34.72 -22.67
CA ASP A 216 46.82 36.14 -22.73
C ASP A 216 48.00 36.43 -21.79
N LYS A 217 47.99 35.79 -20.58
CA LYS A 217 49.04 36.01 -19.59
C LYS A 217 50.33 35.24 -19.88
N TYR A 218 50.21 34.01 -20.37
CA TYR A 218 51.32 33.09 -20.63
C TYR A 218 51.42 32.73 -22.11
N GLY A 219 50.81 33.54 -22.99
CA GLY A 219 50.65 33.26 -24.40
C GLY A 219 51.98 33.17 -25.12
N TRP A 220 52.12 32.08 -25.90
CA TRP A 220 53.22 31.79 -26.78
C TRP A 220 53.27 32.75 -27.99
N THR A 221 52.42 33.76 -28.03
CA THR A 221 52.11 34.60 -29.20
C THR A 221 52.92 35.88 -29.35
N LYS A 222 53.79 36.20 -28.39
CA LYS A 222 54.75 37.32 -28.55
C LYS A 222 56.16 36.89 -28.28
N GLN A 223 56.65 35.96 -29.07
CA GLN A 223 58.09 35.78 -29.25
C GLN A 223 58.52 36.57 -30.50
N GLU A 224 58.28 37.92 -30.46
CA GLU A 224 59.07 38.86 -31.25
C GLU A 224 60.02 39.52 -30.26
N ASN A 225 61.30 39.08 -30.35
CA ASN A 225 62.49 39.81 -29.91
C ASN A 225 62.67 40.14 -28.46
N ASN A 226 62.46 39.18 -27.53
CA ASN A 226 63.14 39.30 -26.28
C ASN A 226 63.82 37.91 -25.95
N THR A 227 65.09 37.81 -26.28
CA THR A 227 65.96 36.64 -26.06
C THR A 227 66.34 36.43 -24.60
N ASN A 228 65.48 36.76 -23.63
CA ASN A 228 65.56 36.36 -22.21
C ASN A 228 64.75 35.08 -22.00
N GLY A 229 65.17 34.04 -22.75
CA GLY A 229 64.67 32.68 -22.55
C GLY A 229 64.91 32.22 -21.10
N PHE A 230 64.01 31.42 -20.59
CA PHE A 230 64.15 30.66 -19.36
C PHE A 230 65.47 29.90 -19.40
N LYS A 231 66.55 30.44 -18.76
CA LYS A 231 67.81 29.72 -18.50
C LYS A 231 67.56 28.96 -17.19
N ILE A 232 67.30 27.70 -17.30
CA ILE A 232 67.36 26.80 -16.12
C ILE A 232 68.84 26.71 -15.79
N ASP A 233 69.27 27.19 -14.65
CA ASP A 233 70.65 27.10 -14.16
C ASP A 233 70.89 25.66 -13.70
N VAL A 234 71.38 24.84 -14.58
CA VAL A 234 71.61 23.39 -14.39
C VAL A 234 72.67 23.14 -13.36
N THR A 235 73.54 24.13 -13.07
CA THR A 235 74.61 23.98 -12.10
C THR A 235 74.12 23.94 -10.65
N LYS A 236 73.04 24.64 -10.31
CA LYS A 236 72.38 24.59 -8.99
C LYS A 236 71.56 23.37 -8.72
N CYS A 237 71.08 22.68 -9.75
CA CYS A 237 70.40 21.40 -9.63
C CYS A 237 71.36 20.23 -9.24
N SER A 238 72.62 20.36 -9.51
CA SER A 238 73.60 19.29 -9.25
C SER A 238 74.10 19.23 -7.80
N GLU A 239 73.88 20.27 -6.98
CA GLU A 239 74.30 20.31 -5.56
C GLU A 239 73.39 19.66 -4.57
N ASN A 240 72.16 19.37 -4.93
CA ASN A 240 71.16 18.80 -4.03
C ASN A 240 71.09 17.27 -4.15
N ALA A 241 71.65 16.56 -3.14
CA ALA A 241 71.82 15.10 -3.17
C ALA A 241 70.51 14.29 -3.43
N LYS A 242 69.36 14.85 -3.11
CA LYS A 242 68.04 14.26 -3.40
C LYS A 242 67.55 14.43 -4.85
N LEU A 243 68.02 15.47 -5.54
CA LEU A 243 67.77 15.73 -6.95
C LEU A 243 68.72 14.96 -7.88
N ARG A 244 69.85 14.42 -7.40
CA ARG A 244 70.73 13.55 -8.16
C ARG A 244 70.13 12.22 -8.61
N GLN A 245 69.10 11.71 -7.90
CA GLN A 245 68.36 10.54 -8.34
C GLN A 245 67.27 10.82 -9.41
N LEU A 246 66.83 12.08 -9.52
CA LEU A 246 65.89 12.56 -10.53
C LEU A 246 66.56 13.35 -11.69
N SER A 247 67.86 13.67 -11.53
CA SER A 247 68.61 14.49 -12.48
C SER A 247 68.74 13.90 -13.87
N PRO A 248 68.87 12.58 -14.09
CA PRO A 248 68.90 12.03 -15.46
C PRO A 248 67.61 12.27 -16.21
N ILE A 249 66.48 12.41 -15.49
CA ILE A 249 65.14 12.59 -16.12
C ILE A 249 64.86 14.06 -16.41
N LEU A 250 65.36 14.96 -15.59
CA LEU A 250 65.02 16.40 -15.69
C LEU A 250 66.02 17.26 -16.51
N CYS A 251 67.24 16.77 -16.72
CA CYS A 251 68.37 17.56 -17.28
C CYS A 251 68.77 17.15 -18.70
N GLN A 252 68.13 16.24 -19.40
CA GLN A 252 68.45 15.92 -20.78
C GLN A 252 67.70 16.80 -21.79
N GLU A 253 68.38 17.30 -22.80
CA GLU A 253 67.93 18.28 -23.82
C GLU A 253 66.83 17.83 -24.77
N ASP A 254 66.36 16.58 -24.69
CA ASP A 254 65.43 16.03 -25.64
C ASP A 254 64.00 15.96 -25.10
N GLN A 255 63.16 16.92 -25.53
CA GLN A 255 61.80 17.13 -25.06
C GLN A 255 60.80 15.99 -25.37
N LYS A 256 61.11 15.06 -26.26
CA LYS A 256 60.18 13.99 -26.67
C LYS A 256 60.18 12.77 -25.75
N LEU A 257 61.27 12.48 -25.05
CA LEU A 257 61.33 11.33 -24.15
C LEU A 257 60.66 11.57 -22.77
N ARG A 258 60.53 12.81 -22.35
CA ARG A 258 60.07 13.21 -20.98
C ARG A 258 58.61 12.89 -20.70
N PHE A 259 57.74 12.89 -21.69
CA PHE A 259 56.32 12.62 -21.48
C PHE A 259 55.99 11.13 -21.28
N LEU A 260 56.73 10.27 -21.93
CA LEU A 260 56.57 8.79 -21.79
C LEU A 260 57.08 8.28 -20.44
N GLU A 261 58.14 8.83 -19.92
CA GLU A 261 58.70 8.46 -18.62
C GLU A 261 57.86 8.99 -17.43
N LEU A 262 57.28 10.20 -17.54
CA LEU A 262 56.31 10.72 -16.54
C LEU A 262 55.04 9.86 -16.50
N MET A 263 54.58 9.38 -17.64
CA MET A 263 53.45 8.44 -17.69
C MET A 263 53.77 7.07 -17.10
N HIS A 264 55.02 6.63 -17.16
CA HIS A 264 55.47 5.35 -16.54
C HIS A 264 55.59 5.45 -15.02
N ILE A 265 55.97 6.63 -14.49
CA ILE A 265 56.04 6.88 -13.05
C ILE A 265 54.63 7.02 -12.44
N MET A 266 53.69 7.64 -13.15
CA MET A 266 52.26 7.74 -12.73
C MET A 266 51.57 6.36 -12.75
N LYS A 267 51.99 5.43 -13.60
CA LYS A 267 51.47 4.07 -13.69
C LYS A 267 51.97 3.13 -12.57
N ALA A 268 53.03 3.49 -11.89
CA ALA A 268 53.68 2.67 -10.83
C ALA A 268 53.05 2.79 -9.44
N GLY A 269 51.89 3.43 -9.28
CA GLY A 269 51.07 3.31 -8.08
C GLY A 269 51.64 3.93 -6.79
N VAL A 270 52.41 4.98 -6.91
CA VAL A 270 52.92 5.72 -5.74
C VAL A 270 51.88 6.77 -5.32
N ASP A 271 51.59 6.80 -4.03
CA ASP A 271 50.61 7.61 -3.34
C ASP A 271 50.55 9.06 -3.85
N GLN A 272 49.39 9.44 -4.46
CA GLN A 272 49.19 10.71 -5.16
C GLN A 272 49.50 11.95 -4.32
N LYS A 273 49.31 11.90 -2.99
CA LYS A 273 49.60 13.01 -2.06
C LYS A 273 51.12 13.22 -1.85
N VAL A 274 51.91 12.15 -1.86
CA VAL A 274 53.35 12.24 -1.68
C VAL A 274 54.01 12.80 -2.94
N THR A 275 53.51 12.37 -4.11
CA THR A 275 54.03 12.80 -5.41
C THR A 275 53.74 14.27 -5.70
N GLN A 276 52.54 14.77 -5.37
CA GLN A 276 52.20 16.19 -5.56
C GLN A 276 53.00 17.12 -4.64
N ASN A 277 53.25 16.75 -3.38
CA ASN A 277 54.07 17.56 -2.46
C ASN A 277 55.56 17.57 -2.84
N TYR A 278 56.07 16.41 -3.33
CA TYR A 278 57.50 16.33 -3.73
C TYR A 278 57.79 17.06 -5.04
N ILE A 279 56.91 16.95 -6.04
CA ILE A 279 57.05 17.61 -7.33
C ILE A 279 56.85 19.13 -7.15
N GLY A 280 55.85 19.57 -6.37
CA GLY A 280 55.59 20.99 -6.09
C GLY A 280 56.72 21.65 -5.35
N GLN A 281 57.28 21.01 -4.33
CA GLN A 281 58.44 21.57 -3.59
C GLN A 281 59.74 21.52 -4.39
N SER A 282 59.96 20.49 -5.20
CA SER A 282 61.20 20.34 -5.99
C SER A 282 61.20 21.31 -7.17
N ILE A 283 60.11 21.49 -7.84
CA ILE A 283 59.94 22.50 -8.92
C ILE A 283 60.07 23.92 -8.35
N GLY A 284 59.44 24.21 -7.18
CA GLY A 284 59.54 25.52 -6.53
C GLY A 284 60.98 25.88 -6.07
N GLN A 285 61.86 24.86 -5.81
CA GLN A 285 63.26 25.09 -5.48
C GLN A 285 64.15 25.19 -6.71
N CYS A 286 63.86 24.54 -7.82
CA CYS A 286 64.62 24.63 -9.08
C CYS A 286 64.27 25.87 -9.89
N VAL A 287 63.06 26.43 -9.73
CA VAL A 287 62.66 27.69 -10.33
C VAL A 287 62.84 28.83 -9.33
N LYS A 288 64.09 29.06 -8.89
CA LYS A 288 64.46 30.40 -8.38
C LYS A 288 64.66 31.30 -9.56
N PHE A 289 63.72 32.20 -9.79
CA PHE A 289 63.91 33.32 -10.66
C PHE A 289 65.15 34.13 -10.23
N ASN A 290 66.07 34.40 -11.17
CA ASN A 290 67.13 35.37 -10.95
C ASN A 290 66.51 36.72 -10.63
N GLY A 291 66.52 37.10 -9.34
CA GLY A 291 66.54 38.46 -8.93
C GLY A 291 65.39 39.41 -9.19
N GLY A 292 64.28 38.85 -9.60
CA GLY A 292 62.99 39.61 -9.58
C GLY A 292 62.10 39.03 -8.48
N GLU A 293 61.72 39.76 -7.49
CA GLU A 293 60.53 39.54 -6.74
C GLU A 293 59.43 39.16 -7.73
N MET A 294 58.71 38.04 -7.51
CA MET A 294 57.48 37.78 -8.29
C MET A 294 56.50 38.83 -7.82
N ASP A 295 56.68 40.05 -8.34
CA ASP A 295 55.62 41.02 -8.30
C ASP A 295 54.46 40.37 -9.04
N MET A 296 53.50 39.92 -8.28
CA MET A 296 52.20 39.59 -8.82
C MET A 296 51.52 40.92 -9.22
N ASP A 297 52.22 41.64 -10.09
CA ASP A 297 51.64 42.80 -10.76
C ASP A 297 50.59 42.24 -11.71
N PHE A 298 49.38 42.15 -11.21
CA PHE A 298 48.21 41.92 -12.00
C PHE A 298 48.05 43.13 -12.91
N GLY A 299 48.74 43.16 -14.04
CA GLY A 299 48.61 44.21 -15.02
C GLY A 299 47.11 44.51 -15.29
N PRO A 300 46.78 45.70 -15.81
CA PRO A 300 45.38 46.15 -15.93
C PRO A 300 44.49 45.19 -16.70
N THR A 301 45.03 44.37 -17.59
CA THR A 301 44.31 43.28 -18.31
C THR A 301 43.97 42.10 -17.37
N SER A 302 44.89 41.69 -16.52
CA SER A 302 44.69 40.59 -15.58
C SER A 302 43.60 40.91 -14.52
N ASN A 303 43.60 42.19 -14.04
CA ASN A 303 42.57 42.65 -13.12
C ASN A 303 41.17 42.67 -13.76
N LYS A 304 41.05 42.96 -15.06
CA LYS A 304 39.79 42.88 -15.80
C LYS A 304 39.25 41.44 -15.83
N TYR A 305 40.11 40.44 -16.13
CA TYR A 305 39.73 39.03 -16.14
C TYR A 305 39.33 38.55 -14.74
N LEU A 306 40.06 38.97 -13.70
CA LEU A 306 39.73 38.62 -12.31
C LEU A 306 38.37 39.17 -11.89
N ILE A 307 38.09 40.46 -12.18
CA ILE A 307 36.81 41.10 -11.86
C ILE A 307 35.69 40.39 -12.64
N LEU A 308 35.89 40.11 -13.91
CA LEU A 308 34.92 39.39 -14.74
C LEU A 308 34.67 37.97 -14.22
N TYR A 309 35.72 37.24 -13.79
CA TYR A 309 35.63 35.92 -13.20
C TYR A 309 34.81 35.93 -11.92
N ILE A 310 35.09 36.86 -11.01
CA ILE A 310 34.33 37.02 -9.77
C ILE A 310 32.87 37.37 -10.06
N GLY A 311 32.64 38.32 -10.99
CA GLY A 311 31.29 38.73 -11.39
C GLY A 311 30.52 37.54 -11.99
N LEU A 312 31.14 36.78 -12.88
CA LEU A 312 30.53 35.58 -13.50
C LEU A 312 30.25 34.47 -12.49
N THR A 313 31.16 34.27 -11.50
CA THR A 313 30.95 33.32 -10.40
C THR A 313 29.75 33.69 -9.53
N LEU A 314 29.55 34.94 -9.24
CA LEU A 314 28.37 35.43 -8.51
C LEU A 314 27.08 35.23 -9.31
N VAL A 315 27.11 35.54 -10.61
CA VAL A 315 25.96 35.27 -11.51
C VAL A 315 25.67 33.78 -11.58
N LEU A 316 26.69 32.93 -11.68
CA LEU A 316 26.55 31.47 -11.67
C LEU A 316 25.88 30.98 -10.37
N ALA A 317 26.33 31.50 -9.21
CA ALA A 317 25.74 31.15 -7.91
C ALA A 317 24.25 31.50 -7.85
N VAL A 318 23.84 32.64 -8.45
CA VAL A 318 22.42 33.04 -8.54
C VAL A 318 21.64 32.08 -9.46
N PHE A 319 22.21 31.68 -10.61
CA PHE A 319 21.54 30.74 -11.52
C PHE A 319 21.41 29.36 -10.92
N VAL A 320 22.44 28.84 -10.24
CA VAL A 320 22.38 27.58 -9.50
C VAL A 320 21.29 27.61 -8.43
N PHE A 321 21.25 28.69 -7.64
CA PHE A 321 20.22 28.84 -6.62
C PHE A 321 18.82 28.91 -7.22
N ALA A 322 18.64 29.73 -8.26
CA ALA A 322 17.34 29.88 -8.93
C ALA A 322 16.88 28.56 -9.58
N ALA A 323 17.77 27.83 -10.28
CA ALA A 323 17.45 26.54 -10.88
C ALA A 323 17.02 25.50 -9.81
N ASN A 324 17.75 25.44 -8.69
CA ASN A 324 17.40 24.53 -7.58
C ASN A 324 16.06 24.91 -6.94
N LEU A 325 15.81 26.19 -6.71
CA LEU A 325 14.54 26.67 -6.14
C LEU A 325 13.37 26.36 -7.09
N MET A 326 13.53 26.63 -8.39
CA MET A 326 12.51 26.33 -9.40
C MET A 326 12.23 24.84 -9.51
N MET A 327 13.27 24.00 -9.47
CA MET A 327 13.12 22.54 -9.50
C MET A 327 12.36 22.01 -8.28
N THR A 328 12.70 22.52 -7.09
CA THR A 328 12.02 22.14 -5.85
C THR A 328 10.55 22.57 -5.86
N THR A 329 10.27 23.82 -6.24
CA THR A 329 8.89 24.32 -6.32
C THR A 329 8.05 23.58 -7.36
N PHE A 330 8.64 23.25 -8.51
CA PHE A 330 8.01 22.44 -9.54
C PHE A 330 7.66 21.03 -9.03
N ALA A 331 8.60 20.32 -8.40
CA ALA A 331 8.39 18.98 -7.91
C ALA A 331 7.35 18.93 -6.77
N LEU A 332 7.42 19.86 -5.82
CA LEU A 332 6.44 19.97 -4.74
C LEU A 332 5.02 20.28 -5.27
N SER A 333 4.92 21.17 -6.28
CA SER A 333 3.64 21.46 -6.92
C SER A 333 3.07 20.23 -7.63
N ALA A 334 3.92 19.46 -8.34
CA ALA A 334 3.53 18.24 -9.02
C ALA A 334 3.05 17.17 -8.03
N SER A 335 3.80 16.96 -6.95
CA SER A 335 3.46 16.00 -5.91
C SER A 335 2.16 16.36 -5.21
N LYS A 336 1.99 17.61 -4.78
CA LYS A 336 0.75 18.10 -4.14
C LYS A 336 -0.47 17.89 -5.05
N THR A 337 -0.33 18.21 -6.34
CA THR A 337 -1.42 18.05 -7.31
C THR A 337 -1.79 16.58 -7.49
N LEU A 338 -0.80 15.70 -7.69
CA LEU A 338 -1.01 14.25 -7.85
C LEU A 338 -1.62 13.64 -6.60
N HIS A 339 -1.09 13.97 -5.42
CA HIS A 339 -1.59 13.46 -4.14
C HIS A 339 -3.05 13.88 -3.90
N ASN A 340 -3.39 15.16 -4.06
CA ASN A 340 -4.74 15.64 -3.86
C ASN A 340 -5.74 15.04 -4.88
N THR A 341 -5.32 14.89 -6.13
CA THR A 341 -6.16 14.25 -7.17
C THR A 341 -6.36 12.78 -6.85
N MET A 342 -5.30 12.05 -6.47
CA MET A 342 -5.39 10.64 -6.07
C MET A 342 -6.30 10.46 -4.85
N LEU A 343 -6.14 11.28 -3.81
CA LEU A 343 -6.97 11.22 -2.62
C LEU A 343 -8.43 11.53 -2.93
N GLY A 344 -8.69 12.57 -3.73
CA GLY A 344 -10.04 12.92 -4.17
C GLY A 344 -10.68 11.80 -4.99
N SER A 345 -9.95 11.18 -5.92
CA SER A 345 -10.43 10.05 -6.72
C SER A 345 -10.70 8.81 -5.85
N LEU A 346 -9.80 8.52 -4.91
CA LEU A 346 -9.94 7.38 -4.00
C LEU A 346 -11.15 7.52 -3.08
N LEU A 347 -11.42 8.71 -2.55
CA LEU A 347 -12.59 8.97 -1.68
C LEU A 347 -13.93 8.92 -2.45
N ASN A 348 -13.89 9.13 -3.76
CA ASN A 348 -15.07 9.14 -4.62
C ASN A 348 -15.23 7.86 -5.46
N THR A 349 -14.37 6.86 -5.27
CA THR A 349 -14.43 5.63 -6.08
C THR A 349 -15.46 4.64 -5.56
N GLN A 350 -15.87 3.71 -6.42
CA GLN A 350 -16.85 2.67 -6.11
C GLN A 350 -16.33 1.70 -5.02
N MET A 351 -17.23 1.21 -4.17
CA MET A 351 -16.91 0.26 -3.10
C MET A 351 -16.25 -1.02 -3.62
N LEU A 352 -16.61 -1.46 -4.81
CA LEU A 352 -16.00 -2.61 -5.50
C LEU A 352 -14.48 -2.53 -5.57
N PHE A 353 -13.92 -1.32 -5.73
CA PHE A 353 -12.47 -1.12 -5.75
C PHE A 353 -11.83 -1.54 -4.42
N PHE A 354 -12.44 -1.18 -3.28
CA PHE A 354 -11.94 -1.52 -1.95
C PHE A 354 -12.07 -3.02 -1.63
N GLU A 355 -13.12 -3.66 -2.13
CA GLU A 355 -13.33 -5.10 -1.97
C GLU A 355 -12.34 -5.93 -2.80
N THR A 356 -11.97 -5.44 -3.99
CA THR A 356 -11.06 -6.15 -4.90
C THR A 356 -9.59 -5.80 -4.71
N THR A 357 -9.29 -4.68 -4.02
CA THR A 357 -7.93 -4.18 -3.84
C THR A 357 -7.48 -4.33 -2.38
N PRO A 358 -6.41 -5.09 -2.11
CA PRO A 358 -5.89 -5.23 -0.75
C PRO A 358 -5.52 -3.88 -0.13
N GLN A 359 -5.89 -3.65 1.14
CA GLN A 359 -5.62 -2.40 1.87
C GLN A 359 -4.13 -2.01 1.87
N GLY A 360 -3.23 -3.00 1.98
CA GLY A 360 -1.79 -2.77 1.92
C GLY A 360 -1.33 -2.16 0.59
N ARG A 361 -2.02 -2.47 -0.53
CA ARG A 361 -1.73 -1.86 -1.83
C ARG A 361 -2.10 -0.37 -1.83
N ILE A 362 -3.29 -0.03 -1.34
CA ILE A 362 -3.76 1.36 -1.23
C ILE A 362 -2.81 2.17 -0.33
N LEU A 363 -2.44 1.62 0.83
CA LEU A 363 -1.52 2.26 1.76
C LEU A 363 -0.12 2.46 1.17
N ASN A 364 0.40 1.50 0.40
CA ASN A 364 1.67 1.65 -0.32
C ASN A 364 1.64 2.78 -1.36
N ARG A 365 0.51 3.01 -2.05
CA ARG A 365 0.36 4.15 -2.98
C ARG A 365 0.36 5.48 -2.25
N LEU A 366 -0.39 5.57 -1.13
CA LEU A 366 -0.51 6.79 -0.33
C LEU A 366 0.78 7.15 0.42
N SER A 367 1.60 6.15 0.82
CA SER A 367 2.82 6.37 1.59
C SER A 367 4.08 6.26 0.72
N LYS A 368 4.46 5.05 0.30
CA LYS A 368 5.73 4.76 -0.35
C LYS A 368 5.86 5.39 -1.74
N ASP A 369 4.82 5.28 -2.58
CA ASP A 369 4.88 5.86 -3.94
C ASP A 369 4.84 7.39 -3.89
N THR A 370 4.09 7.97 -2.94
CA THR A 370 4.10 9.43 -2.70
C THR A 370 5.46 9.90 -2.20
N ASP A 371 6.08 9.21 -1.24
CA ASP A 371 7.44 9.53 -0.76
C ASP A 371 8.49 9.43 -1.89
N SER A 372 8.38 8.43 -2.77
CA SER A 372 9.23 8.35 -3.97
C SER A 372 9.09 9.58 -4.87
N ILE A 373 7.87 10.09 -5.05
CA ILE A 373 7.61 11.28 -5.87
C ILE A 373 8.14 12.54 -5.18
N ASP A 374 7.97 12.67 -3.87
CA ASP A 374 8.36 13.84 -3.10
C ASP A 374 9.89 13.99 -2.98
N SER A 375 10.60 12.88 -2.75
CA SER A 375 12.01 12.89 -2.39
C SER A 375 12.92 12.39 -3.52
N ASN A 376 12.75 11.14 -3.94
CA ASN A 376 13.65 10.46 -4.87
C ASN A 376 13.53 10.99 -6.30
N LEU A 377 12.31 11.18 -6.78
CA LEU A 377 12.05 11.67 -8.13
C LEU A 377 12.63 13.07 -8.35
N LEU A 378 12.49 13.96 -7.35
CA LEU A 378 13.10 15.29 -7.36
C LEU A 378 14.62 15.19 -7.52
N ARG A 379 15.29 14.42 -6.67
CA ARG A 379 16.73 14.27 -6.65
C ARG A 379 17.29 13.69 -7.94
N PHE A 380 16.67 12.61 -8.44
CA PHE A 380 17.17 11.93 -9.64
C PHE A 380 16.84 12.70 -10.93
N SER A 381 15.69 13.37 -11.01
CA SER A 381 15.35 14.23 -12.16
C SER A 381 16.29 15.41 -12.26
N GLN A 382 16.57 16.09 -11.16
CA GLN A 382 17.52 17.21 -11.11
C GLN A 382 18.92 16.75 -11.58
N SER A 383 19.44 15.66 -10.99
CA SER A 383 20.77 15.15 -11.33
C SER A 383 20.86 14.64 -12.78
N ALA A 384 19.83 13.98 -13.29
CA ALA A 384 19.80 13.50 -14.67
C ALA A 384 19.76 14.66 -15.69
N ILE A 385 18.91 15.66 -15.45
CA ILE A 385 18.78 16.83 -16.32
C ILE A 385 20.08 17.65 -16.32
N SER A 386 20.64 17.97 -15.15
CA SER A 386 21.89 18.70 -15.05
C SER A 386 23.06 17.95 -15.73
N SER A 387 23.20 16.64 -15.47
CA SER A 387 24.25 15.85 -16.13
C SER A 387 24.10 15.80 -17.65
N MET A 388 22.85 15.75 -18.15
CA MET A 388 22.57 15.76 -19.58
C MET A 388 23.02 17.09 -20.24
N PHE A 389 22.63 18.23 -19.65
CA PHE A 389 23.02 19.54 -20.18
C PHE A 389 24.52 19.80 -20.08
N MET A 390 25.14 19.34 -18.99
CA MET A 390 26.58 19.42 -18.79
C MET A 390 27.35 18.62 -19.87
N LEU A 391 26.91 17.38 -20.18
CA LEU A 391 27.48 16.59 -21.28
C LEU A 391 27.35 17.30 -22.64
N ILE A 392 26.15 17.80 -22.93
CA ILE A 392 25.89 18.56 -24.17
C ILE A 392 26.81 19.79 -24.25
N GLY A 393 26.92 20.55 -23.15
CA GLY A 393 27.80 21.71 -23.07
C GLY A 393 29.27 21.38 -23.33
N MET A 394 29.77 20.28 -22.71
CA MET A 394 31.16 19.83 -22.95
C MET A 394 31.40 19.40 -24.40
N PHE A 395 30.48 18.64 -25.00
CA PHE A 395 30.62 18.23 -26.40
C PHE A 395 30.58 19.44 -27.35
N ILE A 396 29.70 20.41 -27.13
CA ILE A 396 29.64 21.67 -27.90
C ILE A 396 30.94 22.46 -27.71
N SER A 397 31.46 22.60 -26.49
CA SER A 397 32.70 23.30 -26.23
C SER A 397 33.91 22.67 -26.93
N ILE A 398 34.04 21.35 -26.91
CA ILE A 398 35.08 20.61 -27.60
C ILE A 398 34.95 20.83 -29.13
N ALA A 399 33.73 20.76 -29.66
CA ALA A 399 33.47 20.93 -31.11
C ALA A 399 33.74 22.34 -31.61
N ILE A 400 33.44 23.39 -30.81
CA ILE A 400 33.74 24.78 -31.13
C ILE A 400 35.25 25.03 -31.20
N VAL A 401 35.98 24.53 -30.20
CA VAL A 401 37.43 24.74 -30.09
C VAL A 401 38.20 23.90 -31.13
N ASN A 402 37.79 22.65 -31.33
CA ASN A 402 38.44 21.71 -32.21
C ASN A 402 37.41 20.92 -33.03
N TRP A 403 36.91 21.49 -34.14
CA TRP A 403 35.87 20.87 -34.96
C TRP A 403 36.22 19.46 -35.46
N PRO A 404 37.51 19.08 -35.79
CA PRO A 404 37.89 17.71 -36.14
C PRO A 404 37.52 16.69 -35.05
N CYS A 405 37.37 17.08 -33.79
CA CYS A 405 36.91 16.19 -32.74
C CYS A 405 35.51 15.63 -32.99
N LEU A 406 34.69 16.22 -33.85
CA LEU A 406 33.39 15.70 -34.28
C LEU A 406 33.52 14.29 -34.91
N ILE A 407 34.66 13.95 -35.53
CA ILE A 407 34.95 12.62 -36.08
C ILE A 407 34.97 11.57 -34.96
N VAL A 408 35.35 11.97 -33.74
CA VAL A 408 35.39 11.08 -32.58
C VAL A 408 34.07 11.15 -31.76
N ILE A 409 33.49 12.34 -31.62
CA ILE A 409 32.26 12.56 -30.87
C ILE A 409 31.08 11.79 -31.47
N ILE A 410 30.83 11.91 -32.79
CA ILE A 410 29.65 11.32 -33.43
C ILE A 410 29.62 9.78 -33.31
N PRO A 411 30.67 9.03 -33.63
CA PRO A 411 30.69 7.59 -33.46
C PRO A 411 30.56 7.18 -31.96
N SER A 412 31.20 7.93 -31.06
CA SER A 412 31.11 7.65 -29.61
C SER A 412 29.69 7.79 -29.07
N VAL A 413 28.96 8.82 -29.51
CA VAL A 413 27.54 9.02 -29.16
C VAL A 413 26.66 7.90 -29.72
N ILE A 414 26.90 7.45 -30.97
CA ILE A 414 26.15 6.34 -31.57
C ILE A 414 26.37 5.05 -30.79
N ILE A 415 27.64 4.71 -30.44
CA ILE A 415 27.98 3.53 -29.67
C ILE A 415 27.35 3.63 -28.27
N PHE A 416 27.39 4.82 -27.64
CA PHE A 416 26.74 5.07 -26.36
C PHE A 416 25.25 4.74 -26.42
N PHE A 417 24.51 5.27 -27.38
CA PHE A 417 23.08 4.99 -27.56
C PHE A 417 22.79 3.51 -27.77
N PHE A 418 23.64 2.79 -28.48
CA PHE A 418 23.50 1.35 -28.67
C PHE A 418 23.65 0.60 -27.34
N VAL A 419 24.71 0.88 -26.56
CA VAL A 419 24.97 0.24 -25.26
C VAL A 419 23.86 0.61 -24.26
N TYR A 420 23.46 1.87 -24.22
CA TYR A 420 22.39 2.37 -23.38
C TYR A 420 21.03 1.71 -23.67
N ASN A 421 20.69 1.52 -24.95
CA ASN A 421 19.43 0.84 -25.32
C ASN A 421 19.38 -0.63 -24.87
N VAL A 422 20.51 -1.34 -24.92
CA VAL A 422 20.59 -2.71 -24.39
C VAL A 422 20.37 -2.69 -22.88
N PHE A 423 21.07 -1.83 -22.16
CA PHE A 423 20.99 -1.71 -20.71
C PHE A 423 19.58 -1.31 -20.24
N ARG A 424 18.95 -0.31 -20.88
CA ARG A 424 17.60 0.17 -20.57
C ARG A 424 16.53 -0.92 -20.69
N LYS A 425 16.71 -1.90 -21.57
CA LYS A 425 15.78 -3.03 -21.71
C LYS A 425 16.01 -4.11 -20.66
N VAL A 426 17.26 -4.38 -20.29
CA VAL A 426 17.64 -5.49 -19.40
C VAL A 426 17.50 -5.10 -17.93
N PHE A 427 17.99 -3.94 -17.54
CA PHE A 427 18.10 -3.53 -16.13
C PHE A 427 16.75 -3.49 -15.39
N PRO A 428 15.66 -2.93 -15.95
CA PRO A 428 14.35 -2.92 -15.28
C PRO A 428 13.79 -4.33 -15.03
N GLN A 429 14.05 -5.27 -15.97
CA GLN A 429 13.60 -6.66 -15.82
C GLN A 429 14.33 -7.36 -14.67
N VAL A 430 15.65 -7.17 -14.58
CA VAL A 430 16.45 -7.74 -13.50
C VAL A 430 16.10 -7.10 -12.15
N LYS A 431 15.89 -5.78 -12.11
CA LYS A 431 15.41 -5.06 -10.91
C LYS A 431 14.05 -5.58 -10.45
N ARG A 432 13.16 -5.92 -11.39
CA ARG A 432 11.86 -6.52 -11.08
C ARG A 432 12.01 -7.92 -10.48
N ILE A 433 12.85 -8.77 -11.06
CA ILE A 433 13.12 -10.12 -10.52
C ILE A 433 13.66 -10.01 -9.09
N GLU A 434 14.58 -9.07 -8.86
CA GLU A 434 15.12 -8.79 -7.53
C GLU A 434 14.04 -8.35 -6.54
N ALA A 435 13.17 -7.42 -6.93
CA ALA A 435 12.06 -6.95 -6.10
C ALA A 435 11.05 -8.08 -5.76
N ILE A 436 10.71 -8.93 -6.72
CA ILE A 436 9.82 -10.08 -6.51
C ILE A 436 10.48 -11.09 -5.57
N SER A 437 11.78 -11.34 -5.73
CA SER A 437 12.52 -12.33 -4.92
C SER A 437 12.61 -11.96 -3.43
N ARG A 438 12.41 -10.69 -3.06
CA ARG A 438 12.38 -10.25 -1.65
C ARG A 438 11.09 -10.62 -0.93
N SER A 439 9.95 -10.64 -1.63
CA SER A 439 8.65 -10.88 -1.01
C SER A 439 8.57 -12.20 -0.24
N PRO A 440 9.03 -13.36 -0.77
CA PRO A 440 9.03 -14.61 -0.02
C PRO A 440 9.85 -14.56 1.27
N VAL A 441 10.96 -13.80 1.29
CA VAL A 441 11.80 -13.64 2.50
C VAL A 441 11.01 -12.95 3.62
N TYR A 442 10.32 -11.85 3.29
CA TYR A 442 9.47 -11.14 4.26
C TYR A 442 8.28 -11.98 4.70
N ASN A 443 7.67 -12.74 3.77
CA ASN A 443 6.55 -13.61 4.11
C ASN A 443 6.96 -14.67 5.12
N VAL A 444 8.08 -15.37 4.92
CA VAL A 444 8.60 -16.36 5.87
C VAL A 444 8.88 -15.72 7.24
N CYS A 445 9.45 -14.50 7.28
CA CYS A 445 9.66 -13.77 8.53
C CYS A 445 8.35 -13.46 9.25
N ASN A 446 7.36 -12.92 8.53
CA ASN A 446 6.05 -12.56 9.10
C ASN A 446 5.31 -13.81 9.60
N GLU A 447 5.27 -14.86 8.81
CA GLU A 447 4.66 -16.15 9.19
C GLU A 447 5.34 -16.75 10.42
N THR A 448 6.67 -16.65 10.51
CA THR A 448 7.42 -17.10 11.68
C THR A 448 7.01 -16.32 12.93
N MET A 449 6.88 -15.00 12.85
CA MET A 449 6.45 -14.17 13.97
C MET A 449 5.00 -14.44 14.38
N ASP A 450 4.11 -14.56 13.41
CA ASP A 450 2.68 -14.77 13.65
C ASP A 450 2.40 -16.19 14.22
N CYS A 451 3.16 -17.19 13.79
CA CYS A 451 2.96 -18.59 14.16
C CYS A 451 3.96 -19.12 15.19
N LEU A 452 4.69 -18.26 15.90
CA LEU A 452 5.80 -18.64 16.77
C LEU A 452 5.43 -19.72 17.80
N ILE A 453 4.23 -19.62 18.41
CA ILE A 453 3.73 -20.60 19.38
C ILE A 453 3.55 -21.96 18.71
N THR A 454 2.94 -22.00 17.53
CA THR A 454 2.74 -23.24 16.76
C THR A 454 4.05 -23.88 16.36
N ILE A 455 5.01 -23.09 15.86
CA ILE A 455 6.34 -23.55 15.44
C ILE A 455 7.05 -24.23 16.60
N ARG A 456 7.07 -23.60 17.77
CA ARG A 456 7.67 -24.17 18.99
C ARG A 456 6.94 -25.41 19.49
N ALA A 457 5.60 -25.42 19.41
CA ALA A 457 4.80 -26.57 19.82
C ALA A 457 5.09 -27.82 18.95
N PHE A 458 5.38 -27.62 17.66
CA PHE A 458 5.70 -28.72 16.73
C PHE A 458 7.21 -28.95 16.55
N SER A 459 8.08 -28.16 17.20
CA SER A 459 9.55 -28.25 17.09
C SER A 459 10.08 -28.14 15.66
N GLU A 460 9.44 -27.27 14.83
CA GLU A 460 9.72 -27.09 13.40
C GLU A 460 10.62 -25.88 13.10
N GLU A 461 11.39 -25.38 14.07
CA GLU A 461 12.27 -24.23 13.92
C GLU A 461 13.33 -24.46 12.84
N GLN A 462 13.87 -25.68 12.75
CA GLN A 462 14.90 -26.01 11.78
C GLN A 462 14.37 -26.04 10.34
N HIS A 463 13.14 -26.49 10.15
CA HIS A 463 12.47 -26.46 8.85
C HIS A 463 12.30 -25.03 8.34
N LEU A 464 11.78 -24.13 9.19
CA LEU A 464 11.61 -22.71 8.83
C LEU A 464 12.95 -22.01 8.59
N LEU A 465 13.98 -22.32 9.37
CA LEU A 465 15.32 -21.79 9.15
C LEU A 465 15.88 -22.21 7.78
N ASN A 466 15.65 -23.44 7.36
CA ASN A 466 16.06 -23.92 6.04
C ASN A 466 15.28 -23.21 4.92
N MET A 467 13.97 -23.06 5.07
CA MET A 467 13.12 -22.33 4.11
C MET A 467 13.53 -20.84 4.01
N PHE A 468 13.86 -20.21 5.15
CA PHE A 468 14.40 -18.85 5.15
C PHE A 468 15.75 -18.76 4.42
N ARG A 469 16.65 -19.72 4.62
CA ARG A 469 17.94 -19.77 3.92
C ARG A 469 17.77 -19.94 2.42
N GLU A 470 16.88 -20.80 1.96
CA GLU A 470 16.59 -21.01 0.54
C GLU A 470 16.02 -19.74 -0.12
N THR A 471 15.00 -19.13 0.49
CA THR A 471 14.40 -17.90 -0.02
C THR A 471 15.37 -16.73 -0.02
N SER A 472 16.19 -16.63 1.05
CA SER A 472 17.25 -15.62 1.16
C SER A 472 18.34 -15.80 0.10
N ASN A 473 18.80 -17.02 -0.14
CA ASN A 473 19.79 -17.33 -1.18
C ASN A 473 19.27 -16.98 -2.58
N TYR A 474 18.00 -17.27 -2.86
CA TYR A 474 17.37 -16.87 -4.13
C TYR A 474 17.34 -15.35 -4.29
N SER A 475 16.94 -14.62 -3.25
CA SER A 475 16.91 -13.15 -3.26
C SER A 475 18.32 -12.56 -3.41
N CYS A 476 19.32 -13.10 -2.70
CA CYS A 476 20.71 -12.69 -2.84
C CYS A 476 21.25 -12.93 -4.24
N SER A 477 20.89 -14.05 -4.89
CA SER A 477 21.30 -14.35 -6.27
C SER A 477 20.72 -13.35 -7.26
N ALA A 478 19.44 -12.97 -7.09
CA ALA A 478 18.80 -11.95 -7.91
C ALA A 478 19.44 -10.55 -7.73
N PHE A 479 19.76 -10.19 -6.48
CA PHE A 479 20.48 -8.95 -6.16
C PHE A 479 21.89 -8.94 -6.76
N PHE A 480 22.62 -10.06 -6.68
CA PHE A 480 23.95 -10.20 -7.29
C PHE A 480 23.87 -10.01 -8.80
N MET A 481 22.87 -10.61 -9.47
CA MET A 481 22.65 -10.41 -10.91
C MET A 481 22.40 -8.94 -11.25
N GLN A 482 21.58 -8.23 -10.47
CA GLN A 482 21.33 -6.80 -10.63
C GLN A 482 22.61 -5.99 -10.53
N GLN A 483 23.45 -6.25 -9.53
CA GLN A 483 24.75 -5.60 -9.37
C GLN A 483 25.68 -5.94 -10.55
N GLY A 484 25.66 -7.18 -11.04
CA GLY A 484 26.43 -7.62 -12.19
C GLY A 484 26.08 -6.81 -13.45
N VAL A 485 24.80 -6.61 -13.75
CA VAL A 485 24.32 -5.79 -14.88
C VAL A 485 24.80 -4.32 -14.74
N MET A 486 24.74 -3.75 -13.52
CA MET A 486 25.24 -2.40 -13.25
C MET A 486 26.75 -2.30 -13.50
N ARG A 487 27.54 -3.25 -13.01
CA ARG A 487 29.00 -3.29 -13.24
C ARG A 487 29.34 -3.51 -14.70
N TRP A 488 28.60 -4.35 -15.40
CA TRP A 488 28.75 -4.55 -16.83
C TRP A 488 28.60 -3.22 -17.61
N MET A 489 27.55 -2.44 -17.27
CA MET A 489 27.33 -1.14 -17.90
C MET A 489 28.47 -0.16 -17.59
N THR A 490 28.86 -0.02 -16.32
CA THR A 490 29.97 0.87 -15.91
C THR A 490 31.27 0.51 -16.65
N PHE A 491 31.58 -0.78 -16.80
CA PHE A 491 32.78 -1.25 -17.49
C PHE A 491 32.75 -0.88 -18.99
N ARG A 492 31.62 -1.10 -19.68
CA ARG A 492 31.46 -0.75 -21.10
C ARG A 492 31.55 0.75 -21.33
N LEU A 493 30.90 1.53 -20.48
CA LEU A 493 31.01 3.00 -20.52
C LEU A 493 32.46 3.44 -20.22
N GLY A 494 33.13 2.85 -19.26
CA GLY A 494 34.53 3.14 -18.96
C GLY A 494 35.46 2.93 -20.15
N ILE A 495 35.31 1.81 -20.87
CA ILE A 495 36.08 1.57 -22.11
C ILE A 495 35.78 2.65 -23.17
N LEU A 496 34.50 2.94 -23.41
CA LEU A 496 34.08 3.92 -24.42
C LEU A 496 34.65 5.31 -24.09
N THR A 497 34.48 5.77 -22.85
CA THR A 497 34.91 7.12 -22.46
C THR A 497 36.40 7.27 -22.34
N THR A 498 37.14 6.22 -21.92
CA THR A 498 38.60 6.23 -21.90
C THR A 498 39.14 6.26 -23.33
N SER A 499 38.58 5.46 -24.23
CA SER A 499 38.94 5.50 -25.67
C SER A 499 38.65 6.89 -26.29
N PHE A 500 37.48 7.47 -25.95
CA PHE A 500 37.13 8.83 -26.36
C PHE A 500 38.15 9.86 -25.85
N ALA A 501 38.50 9.84 -24.56
CA ALA A 501 39.47 10.76 -23.97
C ALA A 501 40.84 10.66 -24.63
N ILE A 502 41.34 9.43 -24.90
CA ILE A 502 42.61 9.20 -25.61
C ILE A 502 42.56 9.78 -27.01
N LEU A 503 41.52 9.46 -27.79
CA LEU A 503 41.39 9.90 -29.19
C LEU A 503 41.26 11.42 -29.28
N VAL A 504 40.46 12.05 -28.42
CA VAL A 504 40.28 13.51 -28.38
C VAL A 504 41.58 14.21 -28.00
N THR A 505 42.32 13.66 -27.03
CA THR A 505 43.63 14.18 -26.57
C THR A 505 44.66 14.08 -27.70
N LEU A 506 44.74 12.91 -28.38
CA LEU A 506 45.67 12.71 -29.49
C LEU A 506 45.35 13.67 -30.63
N LEU A 507 44.07 13.83 -30.98
CA LEU A 507 43.64 14.72 -32.02
C LEU A 507 43.93 16.21 -31.70
N ALA A 508 43.73 16.60 -30.43
CA ALA A 508 44.07 17.95 -29.96
C ALA A 508 45.59 18.22 -30.09
N ILE A 509 46.46 17.25 -29.75
CA ILE A 509 47.92 17.37 -29.86
C ILE A 509 48.35 17.45 -31.34
N VAL A 510 47.74 16.66 -32.23
CA VAL A 510 48.07 16.64 -33.68
C VAL A 510 47.64 17.94 -34.36
N VAL A 511 46.48 18.51 -33.97
CA VAL A 511 45.96 19.76 -34.58
C VAL A 511 46.60 21.02 -33.96
N ALA A 512 47.06 20.99 -32.73
CA ALA A 512 47.66 22.13 -32.01
C ALA A 512 48.79 22.85 -32.81
N PRO A 513 49.70 22.16 -33.55
CA PRO A 513 50.72 22.86 -34.35
C PRO A 513 50.15 23.63 -35.56
N TYR A 514 48.96 23.28 -36.04
CA TYR A 514 48.34 23.87 -37.23
C TYR A 514 47.30 24.97 -36.91
N SER A 515 46.90 25.08 -35.61
CA SER A 515 45.90 26.04 -35.14
C SER A 515 46.28 26.58 -33.78
N GLN A 516 46.62 27.85 -33.74
CA GLN A 516 46.96 28.56 -32.52
C GLN A 516 45.81 28.56 -31.50
N GLU A 517 44.57 28.65 -31.96
CA GLU A 517 43.41 28.54 -31.08
C GLU A 517 43.34 27.20 -30.41
N VAL A 518 43.50 26.08 -31.13
CA VAL A 518 43.49 24.72 -30.55
C VAL A 518 44.66 24.58 -29.54
N ALA A 519 45.85 25.14 -29.87
CA ALA A 519 46.97 25.07 -28.91
C ALA A 519 46.64 25.77 -27.60
N ASN A 520 45.98 26.94 -27.63
CA ASN A 520 45.61 27.70 -26.43
C ASN A 520 44.57 26.98 -25.57
N TYR A 521 43.68 26.20 -26.16
CA TYR A 521 42.57 25.50 -25.50
C TYR A 521 42.81 24.01 -25.27
N THR A 522 43.98 23.46 -25.65
CA THR A 522 44.30 22.02 -25.52
C THR A 522 44.10 21.53 -24.08
N GLY A 523 44.45 22.36 -23.07
CA GLY A 523 44.24 22.03 -21.67
C GLY A 523 42.76 21.76 -21.29
N ILE A 524 41.83 22.59 -21.79
CA ILE A 524 40.39 22.39 -21.60
C ILE A 524 39.90 21.10 -22.30
N ILE A 525 40.34 20.85 -23.54
CA ILE A 525 39.94 19.67 -24.31
C ILE A 525 40.34 18.41 -23.55
N ILE A 526 41.56 18.36 -22.98
CA ILE A 526 42.04 17.24 -22.19
C ILE A 526 41.23 17.09 -20.89
N SER A 527 41.01 18.20 -20.17
CA SER A 527 40.21 18.21 -18.94
C SER A 527 38.77 17.71 -19.16
N TYR A 528 38.13 18.15 -20.22
CA TYR A 528 36.80 17.69 -20.61
C TYR A 528 36.80 16.21 -21.03
N GLY A 529 37.82 15.74 -21.76
CA GLY A 529 37.96 14.32 -22.11
C GLY A 529 37.93 13.41 -20.88
N PHE A 530 38.63 13.79 -19.82
CA PHE A 530 38.61 13.03 -18.56
C PHE A 530 37.30 13.20 -17.77
N SER A 531 36.76 14.42 -17.72
CA SER A 531 35.51 14.72 -16.96
C SER A 531 34.29 14.02 -17.54
N ILE A 532 34.19 13.88 -18.88
CA ILE A 532 33.08 13.21 -19.58
C ILE A 532 32.88 11.79 -19.04
N THR A 533 33.96 11.07 -18.65
CA THR A 533 33.84 9.71 -18.10
C THR A 533 32.99 9.67 -16.84
N ASN A 534 33.24 10.56 -15.90
CA ASN A 534 32.52 10.59 -14.64
C ASN A 534 31.07 11.07 -14.83
N ILE A 535 30.88 12.11 -15.65
CA ILE A 535 29.58 12.72 -15.88
C ILE A 535 28.66 11.77 -16.67
N LEU A 536 29.19 11.06 -17.65
CA LEU A 536 28.43 10.06 -18.41
C LEU A 536 27.99 8.89 -17.55
N ASN A 537 28.86 8.39 -16.66
CA ASN A 537 28.49 7.37 -15.70
C ASN A 537 27.39 7.88 -14.75
N GLN A 538 27.53 9.09 -14.23
CA GLN A 538 26.53 9.73 -13.37
C GLN A 538 25.19 9.89 -14.11
N PHE A 539 25.21 10.41 -15.35
CA PHE A 539 24.01 10.58 -16.18
C PHE A 539 23.24 9.26 -16.36
N VAL A 540 23.94 8.19 -16.75
CA VAL A 540 23.28 6.88 -16.95
C VAL A 540 22.68 6.35 -15.66
N MET A 541 23.42 6.42 -14.53
CA MET A 541 22.94 5.95 -13.25
C MET A 541 21.72 6.72 -12.76
N THR A 542 21.78 8.05 -12.84
CA THR A 542 20.66 8.90 -12.40
C THR A 542 19.46 8.81 -13.33
N MET A 543 19.67 8.64 -14.65
CA MET A 543 18.59 8.48 -15.63
C MET A 543 17.82 7.18 -15.40
N VAL A 544 18.52 6.08 -15.11
CA VAL A 544 17.87 4.79 -14.81
C VAL A 544 17.09 4.85 -13.50
N GLN A 545 17.62 5.53 -12.49
CA GLN A 545 16.91 5.74 -11.22
C GLN A 545 15.70 6.65 -11.43
N PHE A 546 15.85 7.72 -12.21
CA PHE A 546 14.74 8.60 -12.58
C PHE A 546 13.61 7.85 -13.31
N GLU A 547 13.94 7.02 -14.34
CA GLU A 547 12.95 6.17 -15.01
C GLU A 547 12.30 5.18 -14.02
N GLY A 548 13.06 4.64 -13.08
CA GLY A 548 12.55 3.75 -12.03
C GLY A 548 11.55 4.42 -11.11
N GLU A 549 11.84 5.65 -10.67
CA GLU A 549 10.93 6.43 -9.81
C GLU A 549 9.70 6.96 -10.58
N MET A 550 9.82 7.21 -11.88
CA MET A 550 8.67 7.57 -12.73
C MET A 550 7.59 6.48 -12.77
N SER A 551 7.93 5.22 -12.48
CA SER A 551 6.93 4.16 -12.31
C SER A 551 6.00 4.40 -11.11
N SER A 552 6.45 5.10 -10.06
CA SER A 552 5.59 5.52 -8.94
C SER A 552 4.56 6.57 -9.40
N VAL A 553 4.96 7.50 -10.29
CA VAL A 553 4.01 8.44 -10.92
C VAL A 553 2.96 7.70 -11.74
N GLU A 554 3.34 6.67 -12.51
CA GLU A 554 2.40 5.86 -13.28
C GLU A 554 1.37 5.19 -12.38
N ARG A 555 1.82 4.52 -11.32
CA ARG A 555 0.95 3.88 -10.33
C ARG A 555 0.04 4.85 -9.59
N VAL A 556 0.53 6.04 -9.22
CA VAL A 556 -0.29 7.09 -8.60
C VAL A 556 -1.32 7.63 -9.60
N THR A 557 -0.94 7.79 -10.88
CA THR A 557 -1.86 8.26 -11.93
C THR A 557 -3.00 7.27 -12.17
N GLU A 558 -2.76 5.96 -12.09
CA GLU A 558 -3.83 4.94 -12.15
C GLU A 558 -4.90 5.18 -11.08
N TYR A 559 -4.47 5.59 -9.88
CA TYR A 559 -5.40 5.92 -8.78
C TYR A 559 -6.04 7.31 -8.92
N CYS A 560 -5.48 8.20 -9.73
CA CYS A 560 -6.12 9.47 -10.08
C CYS A 560 -7.29 9.30 -11.06
N ASP A 561 -7.26 8.25 -11.87
CA ASP A 561 -8.23 7.98 -12.94
C ASP A 561 -9.28 6.90 -12.55
N LEU A 562 -9.46 6.62 -11.24
CA LEU A 562 -10.46 5.66 -10.78
C LEU A 562 -11.88 6.08 -11.16
N PRO A 563 -12.76 5.12 -11.48
CA PRO A 563 -14.15 5.43 -11.78
C PRO A 563 -14.87 5.96 -10.53
N ALA A 564 -15.51 7.12 -10.66
CA ALA A 564 -16.30 7.70 -9.59
C ALA A 564 -17.55 6.87 -9.29
N GLU A 565 -18.04 6.91 -8.04
CA GLU A 565 -19.22 6.19 -7.57
C GLU A 565 -20.52 6.74 -8.18
N GLY A 566 -20.53 7.97 -8.65
CA GLY A 566 -21.69 8.65 -9.24
C GLY A 566 -21.71 10.12 -8.89
N LEU A 567 -22.83 10.79 -9.15
CA LEU A 567 -22.99 12.19 -8.78
C LEU A 567 -23.14 12.29 -7.25
N MET A 568 -22.14 12.87 -6.58
CA MET A 568 -22.13 13.00 -5.12
C MET A 568 -23.09 14.08 -4.64
N GLU A 569 -23.09 15.24 -5.29
CA GLU A 569 -23.81 16.44 -4.87
C GLU A 569 -24.40 17.19 -6.06
N ARG A 570 -25.42 18.00 -5.79
CA ARG A 570 -25.93 18.99 -6.71
C ARG A 570 -25.82 20.41 -6.10
N PRO A 571 -25.90 21.46 -6.94
CA PRO A 571 -25.90 22.84 -6.45
C PRO A 571 -26.97 23.08 -5.38
N ALA A 572 -26.67 23.92 -4.38
CA ALA A 572 -27.55 24.16 -3.23
C ALA A 572 -28.98 24.57 -3.62
N HIS A 573 -29.14 25.32 -4.71
CA HIS A 573 -30.44 25.78 -5.22
C HIS A 573 -31.31 24.68 -5.88
N GLU A 574 -30.71 23.54 -6.21
CA GLU A 574 -31.38 22.38 -6.79
C GLU A 574 -31.70 21.29 -5.77
N ARG A 575 -31.27 21.46 -4.50
CA ARG A 575 -31.52 20.49 -3.43
C ARG A 575 -33.02 20.40 -3.10
N LEU A 576 -33.45 19.19 -2.75
CA LEU A 576 -34.82 18.96 -2.33
C LEU A 576 -35.09 19.64 -0.97
N GLN A 577 -36.12 20.48 -0.93
CA GLN A 577 -36.60 21.08 0.33
C GLN A 577 -37.17 19.97 1.24
N ASN A 578 -36.84 20.00 2.53
CA ASN A 578 -37.29 19.01 3.53
C ASN A 578 -36.84 17.56 3.25
N TRP A 579 -35.63 17.37 2.67
CA TRP A 579 -35.03 16.08 2.53
C TRP A 579 -33.89 15.91 3.56
N PRO A 580 -33.73 14.75 4.22
CA PRO A 580 -34.59 13.57 4.18
C PRO A 580 -35.92 13.79 4.93
N PRO A 581 -37.00 13.11 4.53
CA PRO A 581 -38.28 13.22 5.21
C PRO A 581 -38.20 12.59 6.61
N GLN A 582 -38.74 13.22 7.63
CA GLN A 582 -38.78 12.66 9.01
C GLN A 582 -39.53 11.32 9.09
N LYS A 583 -40.49 11.12 8.20
CA LYS A 583 -41.36 9.96 8.12
C LYS A 583 -41.35 9.46 6.69
N CYS A 584 -41.09 8.19 6.46
CA CYS A 584 -40.94 7.66 5.11
C CYS A 584 -41.69 6.35 4.90
N ASP A 585 -42.42 6.29 3.78
CA ASP A 585 -42.82 5.03 3.16
C ASP A 585 -41.78 4.63 2.13
N ILE A 586 -41.33 3.40 2.17
CA ILE A 586 -40.32 2.86 1.25
C ILE A 586 -41.03 1.88 0.32
N ASN A 587 -41.02 2.13 -0.98
CA ASN A 587 -41.62 1.27 -1.99
C ASN A 587 -40.55 0.81 -2.97
N ILE A 588 -40.23 -0.46 -2.91
CA ILE A 588 -39.24 -1.11 -3.77
C ILE A 588 -39.98 -1.80 -4.90
N GLN A 589 -39.63 -1.47 -6.16
CA GLN A 589 -40.27 -2.00 -7.35
C GLN A 589 -39.19 -2.59 -8.28
N ASN A 590 -39.35 -3.87 -8.59
CA ASN A 590 -38.51 -4.60 -9.54
C ASN A 590 -37.00 -4.42 -9.28
N LEU A 591 -36.56 -4.51 -8.01
CA LEU A 591 -35.17 -4.32 -7.66
C LEU A 591 -34.36 -5.52 -8.13
N VAL A 592 -33.50 -5.29 -9.13
CA VAL A 592 -32.47 -6.24 -9.60
C VAL A 592 -31.09 -5.67 -9.24
N PHE A 593 -30.29 -6.46 -8.57
CA PHE A 593 -28.99 -6.03 -8.10
C PHE A 593 -27.90 -7.04 -8.40
N ARG A 594 -26.74 -6.56 -8.89
CA ARG A 594 -25.53 -7.34 -9.16
C ARG A 594 -24.34 -6.64 -8.52
N TYR A 595 -23.42 -7.42 -7.96
CA TYR A 595 -22.14 -6.87 -7.49
C TYR A 595 -21.22 -6.48 -8.65
N ARG A 596 -21.30 -7.20 -9.77
CA ARG A 596 -20.57 -6.91 -11.02
C ARG A 596 -21.47 -7.23 -12.23
N PRO A 597 -21.28 -6.52 -13.35
CA PRO A 597 -22.08 -6.74 -14.57
C PRO A 597 -22.00 -8.18 -15.11
N GLU A 598 -20.87 -8.85 -14.89
CA GLU A 598 -20.62 -10.21 -15.40
C GLU A 598 -21.22 -11.31 -14.51
N LEU A 599 -21.62 -10.99 -13.27
CA LEU A 599 -22.16 -11.95 -12.31
C LEU A 599 -23.69 -12.07 -12.46
N GLU A 600 -24.22 -13.20 -12.02
CA GLU A 600 -25.65 -13.37 -11.86
C GLU A 600 -26.22 -12.39 -10.83
N PRO A 601 -27.50 -11.98 -10.98
CA PRO A 601 -28.13 -11.08 -10.03
C PRO A 601 -28.21 -11.71 -8.64
N ALA A 602 -27.70 -10.98 -7.65
CA ALA A 602 -27.82 -11.32 -6.23
C ALA A 602 -29.25 -11.05 -5.70
N LEU A 603 -29.94 -10.04 -6.28
CA LEU A 603 -31.35 -9.79 -6.05
C LEU A 603 -32.10 -9.86 -7.40
N ARG A 604 -33.23 -10.59 -7.42
CA ARG A 604 -33.97 -10.93 -8.63
C ARG A 604 -35.40 -10.38 -8.56
N SER A 605 -35.60 -9.14 -9.05
CA SER A 605 -36.89 -8.48 -9.18
C SER A 605 -37.69 -8.37 -7.87
N LEU A 606 -37.07 -7.89 -6.80
CA LEU A 606 -37.72 -7.71 -5.51
C LEU A 606 -38.77 -6.58 -5.61
N THR A 607 -40.00 -6.83 -5.12
CA THR A 607 -41.07 -5.83 -5.03
C THR A 607 -41.77 -5.98 -3.69
N PHE A 608 -41.68 -4.94 -2.85
CA PHE A 608 -42.36 -4.87 -1.55
C PHE A 608 -42.43 -3.43 -1.05
N THR A 609 -43.30 -3.19 -0.07
CA THR A 609 -43.56 -1.88 0.48
C THR A 609 -43.45 -1.93 2.01
N ILE A 610 -42.77 -0.96 2.57
CA ILE A 610 -42.60 -0.72 4.00
C ILE A 610 -43.34 0.58 4.31
N LYS A 611 -44.30 0.53 5.22
CA LYS A 611 -45.00 1.73 5.69
C LYS A 611 -44.21 2.43 6.76
N GLN A 612 -44.48 3.71 6.93
CA GLN A 612 -43.90 4.54 7.96
C GLN A 612 -44.01 3.89 9.35
N GLY A 613 -42.88 3.82 10.04
CA GLY A 613 -42.77 3.29 11.41
C GLY A 613 -42.90 1.78 11.53
N GLU A 614 -43.01 1.03 10.42
CA GLU A 614 -43.02 -0.45 10.44
C GLU A 614 -41.62 -0.97 10.73
N HIS A 615 -41.55 -2.00 11.54
CA HIS A 615 -40.34 -2.79 11.81
C HIS A 615 -40.38 -4.06 10.96
N ILE A 616 -39.39 -4.21 10.06
CA ILE A 616 -39.32 -5.34 9.13
C ILE A 616 -38.09 -6.18 9.47
N GLY A 617 -38.32 -7.49 9.73
CA GLY A 617 -37.25 -8.48 9.87
C GLY A 617 -36.92 -9.14 8.54
N ILE A 618 -35.65 -9.22 8.15
CA ILE A 618 -35.19 -9.93 6.95
C ILE A 618 -34.52 -11.21 7.37
N VAL A 619 -35.06 -12.35 6.96
CA VAL A 619 -34.52 -13.68 7.24
C VAL A 619 -34.27 -14.48 5.97
N GLY A 620 -33.45 -15.50 6.08
CA GLY A 620 -33.15 -16.42 4.98
C GLY A 620 -31.82 -17.11 5.18
N ARG A 621 -31.52 -18.10 4.40
CA ARG A 621 -30.26 -18.86 4.45
C ARG A 621 -29.06 -17.95 4.13
N THR A 622 -27.87 -18.36 4.51
CA THR A 622 -26.64 -17.70 4.09
C THR A 622 -26.56 -17.69 2.56
N GLY A 623 -26.25 -16.51 1.96
CA GLY A 623 -26.25 -16.35 0.51
C GLY A 623 -27.63 -16.06 -0.12
N ALA A 624 -28.73 -15.95 0.66
CA ALA A 624 -30.07 -15.62 0.12
C ALA A 624 -30.21 -14.16 -0.38
N GLY A 625 -29.20 -13.28 -0.19
CA GLY A 625 -29.25 -11.91 -0.65
C GLY A 625 -29.65 -10.86 0.42
N LYS A 626 -29.66 -11.22 1.71
CA LYS A 626 -30.04 -10.31 2.81
C LYS A 626 -29.21 -9.04 2.84
N THR A 627 -27.90 -9.15 2.96
CA THR A 627 -26.97 -8.02 2.97
C THR A 627 -26.95 -7.26 1.63
N SER A 628 -27.26 -7.93 0.52
CA SER A 628 -27.35 -7.28 -0.80
C SER A 628 -28.46 -6.22 -0.87
N ILE A 629 -29.52 -6.36 -0.05
CA ILE A 629 -30.57 -5.32 0.07
C ILE A 629 -29.98 -4.04 0.67
N THR A 630 -29.19 -4.15 1.72
CA THR A 630 -28.51 -3.00 2.36
C THR A 630 -27.57 -2.31 1.38
N VAL A 631 -26.76 -3.08 0.65
CA VAL A 631 -25.83 -2.57 -0.36
C VAL A 631 -26.58 -1.79 -1.45
N ALA A 632 -27.72 -2.31 -1.91
CA ALA A 632 -28.56 -1.66 -2.92
C ALA A 632 -29.24 -0.39 -2.39
N LEU A 633 -29.75 -0.38 -1.14
CA LEU A 633 -30.38 0.79 -0.52
C LEU A 633 -29.38 1.94 -0.31
N TYR A 634 -28.13 1.63 0.09
CA TYR A 634 -27.05 2.61 0.23
C TYR A 634 -26.40 2.98 -1.10
N ARG A 635 -26.79 2.31 -2.20
CA ARG A 635 -26.15 2.49 -3.51
C ARG A 635 -24.65 2.39 -3.42
N LEU A 636 -24.13 1.39 -2.69
CA LEU A 636 -22.70 1.07 -2.68
C LEU A 636 -22.25 0.43 -4.00
N ALA A 637 -23.19 -0.20 -4.70
CA ALA A 637 -23.16 -0.51 -6.11
C ALA A 637 -24.52 -0.18 -6.71
N GLU A 638 -24.55 0.25 -7.96
CA GLU A 638 -25.80 0.71 -8.59
C GLU A 638 -26.69 -0.48 -9.00
N PRO A 639 -27.99 -0.48 -8.65
CA PRO A 639 -28.94 -1.48 -9.14
C PRO A 639 -29.09 -1.44 -10.67
N ASP A 640 -29.53 -2.57 -11.24
CA ASP A 640 -29.77 -2.68 -12.69
C ASP A 640 -30.84 -1.70 -13.17
N LYS A 641 -30.74 -1.29 -14.44
CA LYS A 641 -31.68 -0.37 -15.08
C LYS A 641 -33.11 -0.94 -15.04
N GLY A 642 -34.07 -0.12 -14.61
CA GLY A 642 -35.45 -0.53 -14.44
C GLY A 642 -35.86 -0.81 -13.00
N SER A 643 -34.90 -0.89 -12.06
CA SER A 643 -35.16 -0.92 -10.64
C SER A 643 -35.64 0.47 -10.16
N LYS A 644 -36.54 0.50 -9.16
CA LYS A 644 -36.98 1.73 -8.51
C LYS A 644 -37.02 1.52 -7.00
N ILE A 645 -36.49 2.48 -6.28
CA ILE A 645 -36.54 2.56 -4.82
C ILE A 645 -37.12 3.93 -4.48
N LEU A 646 -38.36 3.94 -4.08
CA LEU A 646 -39.10 5.16 -3.84
C LEU A 646 -39.21 5.42 -2.34
N ILE A 647 -38.82 6.60 -1.89
CA ILE A 647 -39.04 7.13 -0.54
C ILE A 647 -40.03 8.28 -0.66
N ASN A 648 -41.28 8.14 -0.13
CA ASN A 648 -42.37 9.09 -0.30
C ASN A 648 -42.54 9.53 -1.76
N ASN A 649 -42.56 8.56 -2.70
CA ASN A 649 -42.66 8.75 -4.16
C ASN A 649 -41.43 9.39 -4.84
N VAL A 650 -40.33 9.70 -4.13
CA VAL A 650 -39.08 10.17 -4.72
C VAL A 650 -38.18 8.97 -4.96
N ASN A 651 -37.76 8.77 -6.21
CA ASN A 651 -36.81 7.69 -6.53
C ASN A 651 -35.39 8.05 -6.10
N ILE A 652 -34.85 7.33 -5.15
CA ILE A 652 -33.50 7.60 -4.63
C ILE A 652 -32.38 7.31 -5.64
N LEU A 653 -32.68 6.53 -6.70
CA LEU A 653 -31.69 6.25 -7.75
C LEU A 653 -31.44 7.49 -8.64
N ASP A 654 -32.37 8.45 -8.65
CA ASP A 654 -32.28 9.71 -9.41
C ASP A 654 -31.65 10.84 -8.57
N LEU A 655 -31.43 10.62 -7.27
CA LEU A 655 -30.82 11.58 -6.37
C LEU A 655 -29.28 11.48 -6.35
N PRO A 656 -28.58 12.58 -6.04
CA PRO A 656 -27.18 12.50 -5.67
C PRO A 656 -26.95 11.56 -4.48
N LEU A 657 -25.79 10.90 -4.44
CA LEU A 657 -25.51 9.86 -3.43
C LEU A 657 -25.59 10.38 -2.00
N HIS A 658 -25.11 11.61 -1.74
CA HIS A 658 -25.19 12.20 -0.40
C HIS A 658 -26.66 12.38 0.05
N GLU A 659 -27.53 12.90 -0.83
CA GLU A 659 -28.95 13.04 -0.52
C GLU A 659 -29.62 11.69 -0.31
N ALA A 660 -29.37 10.72 -1.21
CA ALA A 660 -29.93 9.38 -1.09
C ALA A 660 -29.55 8.70 0.24
N ARG A 661 -28.27 8.77 0.61
CA ARG A 661 -27.71 8.14 1.84
C ARG A 661 -28.11 8.84 3.14
N GLN A 662 -28.56 10.11 3.09
CA GLN A 662 -29.08 10.81 4.28
C GLN A 662 -30.36 10.20 4.82
N ALA A 663 -31.17 9.55 3.99
CA ALA A 663 -32.41 8.92 4.41
C ALA A 663 -32.19 7.67 5.29
N PHE A 664 -31.00 7.09 5.28
CA PHE A 664 -30.68 5.86 5.98
C PHE A 664 -29.59 6.05 7.04
N THR A 665 -29.66 5.26 8.09
CA THR A 665 -28.54 5.01 9.01
C THR A 665 -28.36 3.51 9.21
N ILE A 666 -27.13 3.05 9.42
CA ILE A 666 -26.82 1.64 9.61
C ILE A 666 -26.14 1.42 10.96
N ILE A 667 -26.57 0.36 11.61
CA ILE A 667 -25.87 -0.22 12.74
C ILE A 667 -25.24 -1.51 12.22
N PRO A 668 -23.92 -1.53 12.00
CA PRO A 668 -23.25 -2.67 11.36
C PRO A 668 -23.05 -3.83 12.33
N GLN A 669 -22.78 -5.00 11.76
CA GLN A 669 -22.43 -6.22 12.49
C GLN A 669 -21.16 -6.04 13.33
N ASP A 670 -20.10 -5.47 12.71
CA ASP A 670 -18.86 -5.13 13.39
C ASP A 670 -18.86 -3.64 13.75
N PRO A 671 -18.98 -3.26 15.04
CA PRO A 671 -19.02 -1.87 15.45
C PRO A 671 -17.68 -1.18 15.24
N PHE A 672 -17.66 -0.16 14.39
CA PHE A 672 -16.48 0.65 14.14
C PHE A 672 -16.54 1.99 14.86
N LEU A 673 -15.50 2.30 15.65
CA LEU A 673 -15.36 3.59 16.33
C LEU A 673 -14.08 4.30 15.86
N PHE A 674 -14.22 5.61 15.59
CA PHE A 674 -13.07 6.44 15.27
C PHE A 674 -12.20 6.67 16.51
N SER A 675 -10.88 6.64 16.33
CA SER A 675 -9.94 7.05 17.37
C SER A 675 -10.05 8.56 17.61
N GLY A 676 -10.05 8.98 18.87
CA GLY A 676 -10.22 10.39 19.21
C GLY A 676 -10.99 10.55 20.52
N THR A 677 -11.86 11.56 20.61
CA THR A 677 -12.77 11.73 21.75
C THR A 677 -14.09 11.00 21.52
N LEU A 678 -14.85 10.69 22.59
CA LEU A 678 -16.19 10.14 22.47
C LEU A 678 -17.09 11.06 21.63
N ARG A 679 -16.99 12.38 21.82
CA ARG A 679 -17.69 13.39 21.01
C ARG A 679 -17.41 13.22 19.53
N GLN A 680 -16.13 13.10 19.15
CA GLN A 680 -15.73 12.88 17.76
C GLN A 680 -16.21 11.53 17.23
N SER A 681 -16.26 10.52 18.07
CA SER A 681 -16.76 9.19 17.66
C SER A 681 -18.27 9.16 17.48
N LEU A 682 -19.04 9.91 18.27
CA LEU A 682 -20.50 10.05 18.14
C LEU A 682 -20.90 10.98 16.98
N CYS A 683 -20.19 12.10 16.83
CA CYS A 683 -20.47 13.14 15.86
C CYS A 683 -19.17 13.50 15.09
N PRO A 684 -18.69 12.63 14.18
CA PRO A 684 -17.37 12.78 13.55
C PRO A 684 -17.24 14.05 12.70
N PHE A 685 -18.34 14.69 12.32
CA PHE A 685 -18.36 15.85 11.43
C PHE A 685 -18.65 17.19 12.13
N SER A 686 -18.87 17.19 13.45
CA SER A 686 -19.20 18.43 14.19
C SER A 686 -18.09 19.48 14.25
N GLN A 687 -16.83 19.10 13.99
CA GLN A 687 -15.68 20.01 13.98
C GLN A 687 -15.43 20.65 12.61
N ALA A 688 -15.95 20.09 11.52
CA ALA A 688 -15.70 20.58 10.16
C ALA A 688 -16.25 22.01 9.93
N GLU A 689 -17.30 22.41 10.67
CA GLU A 689 -17.83 23.79 10.58
C GLU A 689 -16.90 24.85 11.18
N SER A 690 -16.02 24.49 12.12
CA SER A 690 -15.03 25.42 12.69
C SER A 690 -13.92 25.77 11.68
N GLU A 691 -13.75 24.97 10.64
CA GLU A 691 -12.77 25.15 9.57
C GLU A 691 -13.37 25.71 8.26
N GLY A 692 -14.66 26.13 8.27
CA GLY A 692 -15.31 26.73 7.12
C GLY A 692 -15.74 25.73 6.04
N VAL A 693 -15.79 24.43 6.37
CA VAL A 693 -16.34 23.40 5.50
C VAL A 693 -17.85 23.30 5.75
N GLU A 694 -18.66 23.53 4.70
CA GLU A 694 -20.10 23.35 4.77
C GLU A 694 -20.43 21.88 5.08
N THR A 695 -20.86 21.61 6.32
CA THR A 695 -21.29 20.26 6.71
C THR A 695 -22.75 20.07 6.30
N PHE A 696 -22.95 19.14 5.40
CA PHE A 696 -24.27 18.79 4.86
C PHE A 696 -25.21 18.27 5.95
N GLY A 697 -26.14 19.11 6.43
CA GLY A 697 -27.32 18.68 7.16
C GLY A 697 -27.15 18.13 8.57
N LEU A 698 -25.92 18.15 9.13
CA LEU A 698 -25.67 17.79 10.51
C LEU A 698 -25.67 19.06 11.39
N GLN A 699 -26.81 19.32 12.05
CA GLN A 699 -26.90 20.38 13.05
C GLN A 699 -25.84 20.17 14.15
N ARG A 700 -25.30 21.28 14.67
CA ARG A 700 -24.51 21.26 15.89
C ARG A 700 -25.37 20.65 17.01
N LEU A 701 -24.99 19.43 17.44
CA LEU A 701 -25.63 18.80 18.56
C LEU A 701 -25.11 19.45 19.85
N SER A 702 -26.01 19.85 20.73
CA SER A 702 -25.66 20.34 22.05
C SER A 702 -25.17 19.19 22.94
N ASP A 703 -24.34 19.52 23.92
CA ASP A 703 -23.89 18.52 24.90
C ASP A 703 -25.05 17.85 25.64
N GLU A 704 -26.15 18.59 25.85
CA GLU A 704 -27.39 18.10 26.46
C GLU A 704 -28.06 17.02 25.59
N GLU A 705 -28.09 17.20 24.26
CA GLU A 705 -28.64 16.21 23.33
C GLU A 705 -27.79 14.94 23.30
N ILE A 706 -26.46 15.09 23.31
CA ILE A 706 -25.54 13.95 23.36
C ILE A 706 -25.73 13.18 24.66
N TRP A 707 -25.80 13.86 25.81
CA TRP A 707 -26.02 13.20 27.07
C TRP A 707 -27.39 12.54 27.19
N ALA A 708 -28.44 13.18 26.67
CA ALA A 708 -29.78 12.59 26.63
C ALA A 708 -29.81 11.29 25.78
N THR A 709 -29.09 11.30 24.66
CA THR A 709 -28.96 10.10 23.83
C THR A 709 -28.15 9.01 24.52
N LEU A 710 -27.06 9.36 25.20
CA LEU A 710 -26.27 8.39 25.98
C LEU A 710 -27.07 7.80 27.15
N GLU A 711 -28.01 8.56 27.72
CA GLU A 711 -28.95 8.07 28.75
C GLU A 711 -29.92 7.05 28.12
N GLN A 712 -30.48 7.32 26.95
CA GLN A 712 -31.38 6.39 26.25
C GLN A 712 -30.72 5.05 25.94
N VAL A 713 -29.41 5.05 25.63
CA VAL A 713 -28.63 3.82 25.37
C VAL A 713 -27.94 3.28 26.62
N GLN A 714 -28.29 3.77 27.82
CA GLN A 714 -27.78 3.34 29.14
C GLN A 714 -26.25 3.42 29.29
N MET A 715 -25.59 4.32 28.57
CA MET A 715 -24.14 4.53 28.62
C MET A 715 -23.73 5.83 29.32
N LYS A 716 -24.70 6.64 29.80
CA LYS A 716 -24.43 7.92 30.46
C LYS A 716 -23.57 7.76 31.72
N ASP A 717 -23.93 6.88 32.62
CA ASP A 717 -23.23 6.68 33.90
C ASP A 717 -21.81 6.15 33.66
N PHE A 718 -21.63 5.25 32.68
CA PHE A 718 -20.32 4.74 32.31
C PHE A 718 -19.38 5.87 31.87
N PHE A 719 -19.81 6.74 30.93
CA PHE A 719 -18.98 7.81 30.46
C PHE A 719 -18.87 9.01 31.42
N MET A 720 -19.85 9.26 32.26
CA MET A 720 -19.75 10.29 33.32
C MET A 720 -18.65 9.97 34.33
N ASN A 721 -18.38 8.69 34.58
CA ASN A 721 -17.32 8.23 35.46
C ASN A 721 -15.95 8.16 34.81
N GLN A 722 -15.86 8.33 33.46
CA GLN A 722 -14.59 8.37 32.76
C GLN A 722 -13.94 9.75 32.86
N LEU A 723 -12.60 9.77 32.92
CA LEU A 723 -11.80 11.01 32.83
C LEU A 723 -12.03 11.71 31.50
N GLY A 724 -12.53 12.94 31.54
CA GLY A 724 -12.83 13.74 30.34
C GLY A 724 -14.27 13.65 29.86
N LYS A 725 -15.12 12.76 30.39
CA LYS A 725 -16.54 12.63 30.03
C LYS A 725 -16.75 12.50 28.53
N LEU A 726 -17.37 13.49 27.84
CA LEU A 726 -17.53 13.50 26.37
C LEU A 726 -16.19 13.60 25.61
N ASP A 727 -15.15 14.11 26.26
CA ASP A 727 -13.82 14.23 25.68
C ASP A 727 -12.88 13.09 26.13
N CYS A 728 -13.43 12.02 26.75
CA CYS A 728 -12.67 10.80 27.05
C CYS A 728 -12.14 10.18 25.77
N LYS A 729 -10.91 9.64 25.82
CA LYS A 729 -10.24 9.06 24.64
C LYS A 729 -10.80 7.68 24.31
N ILE A 730 -11.21 7.55 23.06
CA ILE A 730 -11.54 6.26 22.43
C ILE A 730 -10.29 5.80 21.70
N ALA A 731 -9.83 4.60 22.02
CA ALA A 731 -8.70 3.96 21.34
C ALA A 731 -9.05 3.64 19.88
N MET A 732 -8.04 3.32 19.08
CA MET A 732 -8.25 2.86 17.70
C MET A 732 -9.25 1.69 17.70
N ASN A 733 -10.26 1.78 16.84
CA ASN A 733 -11.34 0.78 16.76
C ASN A 733 -12.12 0.53 18.07
N GLY A 734 -11.99 1.43 19.06
CA GLY A 734 -12.67 1.30 20.35
C GLY A 734 -12.13 0.17 21.24
N ASP A 735 -10.86 -0.23 21.12
CA ASP A 735 -10.29 -1.37 21.84
C ASP A 735 -10.30 -1.24 23.39
N ASN A 736 -10.57 -0.05 23.88
CA ASN A 736 -10.80 0.21 25.31
C ASN A 736 -12.26 0.04 25.77
N LEU A 737 -13.15 -0.42 24.88
CA LEU A 737 -14.56 -0.69 25.18
C LEU A 737 -14.88 -2.17 24.92
N SER A 738 -15.82 -2.74 25.66
CA SER A 738 -16.34 -4.08 25.38
C SER A 738 -17.13 -4.09 24.05
N ALA A 739 -17.33 -5.27 23.46
CA ALA A 739 -18.09 -5.41 22.20
C ALA A 739 -19.53 -4.83 22.34
N GLY A 740 -20.21 -5.10 23.47
CA GLY A 740 -21.53 -4.54 23.76
C GLY A 740 -21.52 -3.01 23.90
N GLN A 741 -20.50 -2.46 24.58
CA GLN A 741 -20.36 -1.00 24.73
C GLN A 741 -20.08 -0.32 23.38
N LYS A 742 -19.24 -0.91 22.52
CA LYS A 742 -19.02 -0.43 21.15
C LYS A 742 -20.34 -0.37 20.37
N GLN A 743 -21.15 -1.41 20.48
CA GLN A 743 -22.44 -1.51 19.80
C GLN A 743 -23.42 -0.44 20.30
N LEU A 744 -23.53 -0.23 21.62
CA LEU A 744 -24.37 0.82 22.20
C LEU A 744 -23.94 2.24 21.76
N VAL A 745 -22.63 2.49 21.61
CA VAL A 745 -22.12 3.74 21.01
C VAL A 745 -22.53 3.88 19.55
N CYS A 746 -22.55 2.79 18.77
CA CYS A 746 -23.05 2.81 17.38
C CYS A 746 -24.57 3.07 17.33
N VAL A 747 -25.35 2.53 18.28
CA VAL A 747 -26.78 2.84 18.45
C VAL A 747 -26.99 4.33 18.77
N ALA A 748 -26.20 4.88 19.70
CA ALA A 748 -26.23 6.31 20.03
C ALA A 748 -25.93 7.19 18.81
N ARG A 749 -24.91 6.81 18.01
CA ARG A 749 -24.59 7.50 16.74
C ARG A 749 -25.77 7.48 15.76
N ALA A 750 -26.44 6.34 15.64
CA ALA A 750 -27.60 6.18 14.77
C ALA A 750 -28.77 7.07 15.21
N LEU A 751 -29.04 7.18 16.50
CA LEU A 751 -30.07 8.05 17.08
C LEU A 751 -29.78 9.53 16.84
N LEU A 752 -28.53 9.96 17.05
CA LEU A 752 -28.11 11.35 16.83
C LEU A 752 -28.25 11.78 15.38
N ARG A 753 -28.12 10.83 14.43
CA ARG A 753 -28.25 11.11 13.00
C ARG A 753 -29.71 11.40 12.56
N ARG A 754 -30.73 10.99 13.32
CA ARG A 754 -32.17 11.23 13.03
C ARG A 754 -32.56 10.86 11.60
N ALA A 755 -32.08 9.73 11.08
CA ALA A 755 -32.42 9.27 9.73
C ALA A 755 -33.87 8.77 9.64
N SER A 756 -34.43 8.76 8.44
CA SER A 756 -35.81 8.31 8.16
C SER A 756 -35.99 6.81 8.36
N CYS A 757 -34.94 6.03 8.06
CA CYS A 757 -34.93 4.56 8.19
C CYS A 757 -33.61 4.10 8.83
N VAL A 758 -33.73 3.16 9.77
CA VAL A 758 -32.60 2.51 10.46
C VAL A 758 -32.43 1.10 9.92
N ILE A 759 -31.23 0.76 9.49
CA ILE A 759 -30.87 -0.59 9.04
C ILE A 759 -30.00 -1.23 10.13
N LEU A 760 -30.44 -2.39 10.61
CA LEU A 760 -29.72 -3.21 11.59
C LEU A 760 -29.14 -4.42 10.86
N ASP A 761 -27.81 -4.54 10.80
CA ASP A 761 -27.16 -5.69 10.18
C ASP A 761 -26.52 -6.55 11.30
N GLU A 762 -27.25 -7.58 11.75
CA GLU A 762 -26.81 -8.53 12.77
C GLU A 762 -26.22 -7.87 14.03
N ALA A 763 -26.83 -6.79 14.50
CA ALA A 763 -26.28 -5.87 15.49
C ALA A 763 -25.84 -6.51 16.82
N THR A 764 -26.14 -7.78 17.09
CA THR A 764 -25.85 -8.45 18.36
C THR A 764 -25.11 -9.80 18.21
N ALA A 765 -24.63 -10.13 17.00
CA ALA A 765 -24.03 -11.44 16.73
C ALA A 765 -22.76 -11.77 17.56
N GLN A 766 -22.04 -10.74 18.01
CA GLN A 766 -20.77 -10.89 18.74
C GLN A 766 -20.87 -10.50 20.23
N VAL A 767 -22.10 -10.33 20.73
CA VAL A 767 -22.35 -9.82 22.10
C VAL A 767 -22.82 -10.97 22.98
N ASP A 768 -22.39 -11.00 24.23
CA ASP A 768 -22.87 -11.95 25.24
C ASP A 768 -24.36 -11.77 25.51
N ARG A 769 -25.01 -12.81 26.02
CA ARG A 769 -26.48 -12.93 26.15
C ARG A 769 -27.12 -11.85 27.03
N GLU A 770 -26.43 -11.38 28.09
CA GLU A 770 -26.95 -10.33 28.96
C GLU A 770 -26.94 -8.96 28.25
N ASN A 771 -25.83 -8.63 27.62
CA ASN A 771 -25.71 -7.39 26.83
C ASN A 771 -26.57 -7.40 25.54
N ASP A 772 -26.82 -8.58 24.94
CA ASP A 772 -27.74 -8.73 23.82
C ASP A 772 -29.16 -8.28 24.19
N GLN A 773 -29.70 -8.76 25.32
CA GLN A 773 -31.02 -8.35 25.81
C GLN A 773 -31.11 -6.84 26.01
N LEU A 774 -30.10 -6.22 26.62
CA LEU A 774 -30.00 -4.79 26.82
C LEU A 774 -30.01 -3.99 25.54
N ILE A 775 -29.20 -4.42 24.53
CA ILE A 775 -29.13 -3.79 23.20
C ILE A 775 -30.47 -3.89 22.50
N GLN A 776 -31.11 -5.07 22.51
CA GLN A 776 -32.42 -5.29 21.88
C GLN A 776 -33.51 -4.43 22.52
N GLU A 777 -33.59 -4.35 23.88
CA GLU A 777 -34.53 -3.49 24.58
C GLU A 777 -34.29 -2.00 24.23
N THR A 778 -33.03 -1.59 24.20
CA THR A 778 -32.61 -0.23 23.83
C THR A 778 -33.06 0.09 22.40
N ILE A 779 -32.81 -0.78 21.43
CA ILE A 779 -33.20 -0.61 20.04
C ILE A 779 -34.74 -0.47 19.92
N ARG A 780 -35.51 -1.36 20.58
CA ARG A 780 -36.98 -1.32 20.56
C ARG A 780 -37.54 -0.02 21.11
N THR A 781 -36.93 0.45 22.20
CA THR A 781 -37.39 1.68 22.90
C THR A 781 -37.01 2.93 22.10
N ALA A 782 -35.77 3.00 21.67
CA ALA A 782 -35.19 4.17 21.01
C ALA A 782 -35.73 4.40 19.59
N PHE A 783 -36.03 3.33 18.82
CA PHE A 783 -36.52 3.41 17.45
C PHE A 783 -38.02 3.09 17.29
N LYS A 784 -38.81 3.12 18.37
CA LYS A 784 -40.25 2.78 18.38
C LYS A 784 -41.08 3.48 17.29
N ASN A 785 -40.73 4.70 16.91
CA ASN A 785 -41.45 5.50 15.93
C ASN A 785 -40.71 5.66 14.60
N THR A 786 -39.62 4.92 14.41
CA THR A 786 -38.75 5.00 13.23
C THR A 786 -38.93 3.74 12.39
N THR A 787 -38.88 3.85 11.06
CA THR A 787 -38.90 2.68 10.20
C THR A 787 -37.60 1.89 10.40
N VAL A 788 -37.69 0.60 10.73
CA VAL A 788 -36.56 -0.28 11.02
C VAL A 788 -36.52 -1.44 10.05
N LEU A 789 -35.36 -1.69 9.47
CA LEU A 789 -35.08 -2.85 8.63
C LEU A 789 -33.98 -3.68 9.31
N SER A 790 -34.30 -4.83 9.83
CA SER A 790 -33.36 -5.68 10.57
C SER A 790 -33.02 -6.95 9.83
N ILE A 791 -31.74 -7.13 9.51
CA ILE A 791 -31.21 -8.41 9.03
C ILE A 791 -30.87 -9.24 10.26
N ALA A 792 -31.55 -10.37 10.44
CA ALA A 792 -31.39 -11.21 11.59
C ALA A 792 -30.91 -12.63 11.24
N HIS A 793 -29.97 -13.12 12.04
CA HIS A 793 -29.61 -14.53 12.11
C HIS A 793 -30.35 -15.26 13.23
N ARG A 794 -30.81 -14.52 14.24
CA ARG A 794 -31.57 -15.04 15.37
C ARG A 794 -33.04 -14.62 15.24
N LEU A 795 -33.94 -15.59 15.25
CA LEU A 795 -35.37 -15.33 15.08
C LEU A 795 -36.03 -14.67 16.28
N ASP A 796 -35.47 -14.86 17.48
CA ASP A 796 -35.94 -14.25 18.73
C ASP A 796 -35.88 -12.70 18.71
N THR A 797 -35.00 -12.15 17.91
CA THR A 797 -34.81 -10.69 17.79
C THR A 797 -35.85 -9.96 16.95
N ILE A 798 -36.56 -10.71 16.09
CA ILE A 798 -37.47 -10.13 15.08
C ILE A 798 -38.90 -10.73 15.12
N ILE A 799 -39.15 -11.71 15.99
CA ILE A 799 -40.45 -12.41 16.04
C ILE A 799 -41.62 -11.49 16.43
N ASP A 800 -41.34 -10.40 17.08
CA ASP A 800 -42.29 -9.35 17.51
C ASP A 800 -42.38 -8.16 16.54
N PHE A 801 -41.71 -8.23 15.37
CA PHE A 801 -41.77 -7.19 14.35
C PHE A 801 -43.12 -7.22 13.59
N ASP A 802 -43.46 -6.07 12.98
CA ASP A 802 -44.71 -5.94 12.23
C ASP A 802 -44.78 -6.90 11.04
N LYS A 803 -43.66 -7.06 10.33
CA LYS A 803 -43.58 -7.96 9.18
C LYS A 803 -42.23 -8.62 9.07
N ILE A 804 -42.22 -9.78 8.44
CA ILE A 804 -41.01 -10.54 8.12
C ILE A 804 -40.93 -10.74 6.60
N LEU A 805 -39.76 -10.46 6.05
CA LEU A 805 -39.37 -10.71 4.70
C LEU A 805 -38.47 -11.95 4.67
N VAL A 806 -38.96 -13.04 4.09
CA VAL A 806 -38.20 -14.29 3.94
C VAL A 806 -37.56 -14.30 2.56
N MET A 807 -36.22 -14.37 2.55
CA MET A 807 -35.43 -14.39 1.32
C MET A 807 -34.95 -15.79 1.00
N ASP A 808 -35.09 -16.19 -0.25
CA ASP A 808 -34.46 -17.40 -0.80
C ASP A 808 -33.88 -17.13 -2.19
N ARG A 809 -32.59 -17.44 -2.41
CA ARG A 809 -31.88 -17.33 -3.70
C ARG A 809 -32.11 -15.99 -4.43
N GLY A 810 -32.11 -14.90 -3.68
CA GLY A 810 -32.26 -13.53 -4.22
C GLY A 810 -33.70 -13.12 -4.54
N GLN A 811 -34.70 -13.89 -4.13
CA GLN A 811 -36.12 -13.61 -4.31
C GLN A 811 -36.85 -13.58 -2.96
N ILE A 812 -38.04 -12.96 -2.96
CA ILE A 812 -38.94 -12.97 -1.82
C ILE A 812 -39.70 -14.31 -1.84
N ALA A 813 -39.43 -15.16 -0.85
CA ALA A 813 -40.20 -16.40 -0.68
C ALA A 813 -41.54 -16.13 0.02
N GLU A 814 -41.52 -15.32 1.09
CA GLU A 814 -42.69 -14.97 1.90
C GLU A 814 -42.57 -13.55 2.43
N PHE A 815 -43.67 -12.85 2.58
CA PHE A 815 -43.76 -11.51 3.16
C PHE A 815 -45.09 -11.30 3.90
N GLY A 816 -45.06 -11.10 5.20
CA GLY A 816 -46.25 -10.95 6.02
C GLY A 816 -45.95 -10.79 7.51
N SER A 817 -46.97 -10.69 8.34
CA SER A 817 -46.80 -10.70 9.80
C SER A 817 -46.30 -12.06 10.30
N PRO A 818 -45.52 -12.10 11.36
CA PRO A 818 -45.03 -13.36 11.95
C PRO A 818 -46.15 -14.39 12.16
N LYS A 819 -47.29 -13.94 12.69
CA LYS A 819 -48.48 -14.75 12.90
C LYS A 819 -48.98 -15.38 11.61
N GLN A 820 -49.17 -14.58 10.55
CA GLN A 820 -49.62 -15.05 9.24
C GLN A 820 -48.69 -16.08 8.64
N LEU A 821 -47.36 -15.84 8.71
CA LEU A 821 -46.34 -16.74 8.15
C LEU A 821 -46.28 -18.07 8.92
N ILE A 822 -46.48 -18.07 10.22
CA ILE A 822 -46.56 -19.29 11.02
C ILE A 822 -47.81 -20.09 10.67
N GLU A 823 -48.96 -19.43 10.49
CA GLU A 823 -50.21 -20.06 10.10
C GLU A 823 -50.13 -20.70 8.69
N GLN A 824 -49.40 -20.08 7.76
CA GLN A 824 -49.19 -20.56 6.40
C GLN A 824 -48.30 -21.83 6.32
N LYS A 825 -47.53 -22.13 7.41
CA LYS A 825 -46.64 -23.29 7.48
C LYS A 825 -45.60 -23.35 6.33
N GLY A 826 -45.14 -22.22 5.88
CA GLY A 826 -44.15 -22.10 4.80
C GLY A 826 -42.70 -22.12 5.27
N VAL A 827 -41.81 -21.45 4.51
CA VAL A 827 -40.36 -21.40 4.77
C VAL A 827 -40.05 -20.79 6.15
N PHE A 828 -40.80 -19.72 6.53
CA PHE A 828 -40.62 -19.11 7.85
C PHE A 828 -40.92 -20.08 8.98
N TYR A 829 -42.05 -20.80 8.88
CA TYR A 829 -42.41 -21.84 9.87
C TYR A 829 -41.33 -22.91 9.98
N GLU A 830 -40.78 -23.38 8.85
CA GLU A 830 -39.67 -24.37 8.88
C GLU A 830 -38.42 -23.80 9.56
N LEU A 831 -38.12 -22.52 9.38
CA LEU A 831 -37.00 -21.85 10.06
C LEU A 831 -37.21 -21.77 11.57
N VAL A 832 -38.44 -21.44 12.01
CA VAL A 832 -38.83 -21.40 13.44
C VAL A 832 -38.75 -22.79 14.06
N MET A 833 -39.26 -23.82 13.38
CA MET A 833 -39.25 -25.20 13.88
C MET A 833 -37.82 -25.81 13.99
N LYS A 834 -36.83 -25.23 13.31
CA LYS A 834 -35.43 -25.68 13.42
C LYS A 834 -34.68 -25.04 14.60
N THR A 835 -35.28 -24.05 15.28
CA THR A 835 -34.70 -23.43 16.47
C THR A 835 -35.06 -24.22 17.73
N ASP A 836 -34.14 -24.25 18.70
CA ASP A 836 -34.33 -24.98 19.96
C ASP A 836 -35.53 -24.45 20.81
N ASP A 837 -35.88 -23.16 20.64
CA ASP A 837 -36.95 -22.44 21.35
C ASP A 837 -38.25 -22.26 20.53
N SER A 838 -38.54 -23.18 19.60
CA SER A 838 -39.65 -23.06 18.65
C SER A 838 -41.02 -22.79 19.29
N GLU A 839 -41.38 -23.47 20.38
CA GLU A 839 -42.65 -23.29 21.09
C GLU A 839 -42.80 -21.87 21.70
N ARG A 840 -41.70 -21.35 22.25
CA ARG A 840 -41.63 -19.99 22.81
C ARG A 840 -41.81 -18.96 21.70
N LEU A 841 -41.09 -19.13 20.58
CA LEU A 841 -41.19 -18.24 19.42
C LEU A 841 -42.62 -18.22 18.84
N ILE A 842 -43.25 -19.35 18.73
CA ILE A 842 -44.65 -19.44 18.27
C ILE A 842 -45.60 -18.71 19.23
N SER A 843 -45.39 -18.86 20.57
CA SER A 843 -46.21 -18.16 21.55
C SER A 843 -45.97 -16.64 21.51
N MET A 844 -44.79 -16.16 21.21
CA MET A 844 -44.48 -14.73 21.08
C MET A 844 -45.05 -14.10 19.77
N ALA A 845 -45.21 -14.88 18.72
CA ALA A 845 -45.77 -14.45 17.46
C ALA A 845 -47.33 -14.40 17.43
N GLN A 846 -48.00 -15.07 18.38
CA GLN A 846 -49.47 -15.09 18.53
C GLN A 846 -49.98 -13.84 19.24
#